data_b0f8bbf0a139a2aeded2768fdc736800
#
_entry.id   b0f8bbf0a139a2aeded2768fdc736800
#
_cell.length_a   1.000
_cell.length_b   1.000
_cell.length_c   1.000
_cell.angle_alpha   90.00
_cell.angle_beta   90.00
_cell.angle_gamma   90.00
#
_symmetry.space_group_name_H-M   'P 1'
#
loop_
_entity.id
_entity.type
_entity.pdbx_description
1 polymer ?
#
loop_
_entity_poly.entity_id
_entity_poly.type
_entity_poly.pdbx_seq_one_letter_code
_entity_poly.pdbx_strand_id
1 'polypeptide(L)'
;MRTGGIHSSSVPGRERLVRDLMLTASAVAGLCAAPAYAQTSDDVQAEEAQAGEASGEDENVIVVSGYRASIEQALEQKREAEAFVDVITAEDIGKFPDKNVADALQRVPGVVITRDGGEGSRVSIRGLQPGLTLTLLNGNFLAGADSGDPQRSFNYVLLPSNFIASTEVYKSPEASIEEGGVGGTIILNTRRPLDLDAWSGFASIEGVYSDTTEKLEPQLAGQISWKSDAENLGFLVGGVYQKRSNRELRSYTETWRWWSDRDADGNIVTPATDVNGNAFENDDAISYWPGEGVTSRDGTHYSGYWAPQSVNTEVFSQERERFGIQATMQVKPFDNVTVTSNYFRFEYSSDFISNVLKIPEWGYGNFFTGPTFDSSGTIFQSANFEVPAAGTECLADTPPCTMETPQLAGTYSREDQVSNTFETEVAWETDRFDAVAKFGKTSANGGPSMRFGVAAKPRLTVTGQEQNGNFFSGWAFTDDGVNMEFSPEIQENIKNGIAQIDIGSTGSGFVNSELSQRYAELDLTYYFDSFLDSIQAGAKWRDLSIHRETGRNEWYADPANQVRYQDTPEGAVAQPDYFYDDPITNIPGGFSANVVPGIDFERYLQIINDRYGPAVRVPEPNNTYDLSERIWSGYVQANFEADRFRGNIGLRVANTKQSGITSDRLQYLNDYCVDGPGGPFDPDRPIGPDGNCQVLPLDQREDIVNTPIDQSKTYTDFLPSANAVYEINPELLVRGAVAKVIARPSFSDLGGQRSLTFRSDAYAFDRAQFGEFAGWSGGGGNADLKPFSAWQYDLGIEWYFQPGSVVGATLFRKDVSDFVVPLVLDVEREVAGEVVLIQPYSTVANGSNAVSQGVELYAQHTLPFGLGAQVNFTYNDTSVADVTLDGETVGKSALVGSSKTQMNASVFYENDRLLLRASYNRRGEVVGGLASGLNVYTDPYEQVDINASYELFDGLMLTASVINLTKSQESQHLGNDTDARFVRANYFGRRAYVGLSYNF
;
A
#
# COMPACT_ATOMS: atom_id res chain seq x y z
N MET A 1 -25.66 27.88 -22.14
CA MET A 1 -25.45 27.39 -23.53
C MET A 1 -24.15 27.95 -24.08
N ARG A 2 -23.15 27.23 -23.99
CA ARG A 2 -21.86 27.14 -24.73
C ARG A 2 -20.88 26.46 -23.80
N THR A 3 -20.73 25.17 -23.97
CA THR A 3 -19.70 24.35 -23.36
C THR A 3 -18.35 24.84 -23.92
N GLY A 4 -17.59 25.53 -23.11
CA GLY A 4 -16.18 25.86 -23.32
C GLY A 4 -15.34 24.75 -22.69
N GLY A 5 -14.79 23.87 -23.51
CA GLY A 5 -13.82 22.88 -23.02
C GLY A 5 -12.57 23.60 -22.54
N ILE A 6 -12.22 23.38 -21.30
CA ILE A 6 -10.98 23.84 -20.68
C ILE A 6 -9.89 22.85 -21.07
N HIS A 7 -8.89 23.33 -21.80
CA HIS A 7 -7.68 22.60 -22.10
C HIS A 7 -6.90 22.37 -20.80
N SER A 8 -6.92 21.13 -20.32
CA SER A 8 -5.89 20.67 -19.37
C SER A 8 -4.53 20.87 -20.03
N SER A 9 -3.59 21.44 -19.30
CA SER A 9 -2.19 21.51 -19.72
C SER A 9 -1.60 20.10 -19.62
N SER A 10 -1.98 19.23 -20.56
CA SER A 10 -1.39 17.93 -20.79
C SER A 10 0.04 18.13 -21.28
N VAL A 11 0.95 17.36 -20.73
CA VAL A 11 2.30 17.17 -21.28
C VAL A 11 2.16 16.93 -22.80
N PRO A 12 2.80 17.71 -23.69
CA PRO A 12 2.48 17.71 -25.11
C PRO A 12 2.72 16.40 -25.88
N GLY A 13 3.10 15.32 -25.23
CA GLY A 13 3.30 14.00 -25.81
C GLY A 13 2.15 13.01 -25.61
N ARG A 14 1.33 13.20 -24.60
CA ARG A 14 0.36 12.18 -24.14
C ARG A 14 -0.89 12.09 -25.02
N GLU A 15 -1.46 13.20 -25.43
CA GLU A 15 -2.62 13.21 -26.33
C GLU A 15 -2.29 12.70 -27.74
N ARG A 16 -1.06 12.88 -28.20
CA ARG A 16 -0.60 12.31 -29.46
C ARG A 16 -0.50 10.80 -29.40
N LEU A 17 0.07 10.26 -28.30
CA LEU A 17 0.26 8.82 -28.15
C LEU A 17 -1.07 8.06 -28.06
N VAL A 18 -2.02 8.55 -27.26
CA VAL A 18 -3.37 7.93 -27.13
C VAL A 18 -4.15 8.05 -28.43
N ARG A 19 -4.07 9.18 -29.13
CA ARG A 19 -4.72 9.38 -30.43
C ARG A 19 -4.08 8.53 -31.54
N ASP A 20 -2.77 8.39 -31.52
CA ASP A 20 -2.04 7.58 -32.50
C ASP A 20 -2.23 6.08 -32.21
N LEU A 21 -2.42 5.66 -30.94
CA LEU A 21 -2.81 4.29 -30.58
C LEU A 21 -4.27 3.97 -30.95
N MET A 22 -5.19 4.91 -30.77
CA MET A 22 -6.58 4.74 -31.23
C MET A 22 -6.67 4.69 -32.77
N LEU A 23 -5.82 5.42 -33.50
CA LEU A 23 -5.72 5.35 -34.95
C LEU A 23 -5.07 4.04 -35.41
N THR A 24 -4.08 3.51 -34.69
CA THR A 24 -3.50 2.20 -35.00
C THR A 24 -4.43 1.04 -34.65
N ALA A 25 -5.19 1.13 -33.55
CA ALA A 25 -6.24 0.16 -33.21
C ALA A 25 -7.35 0.13 -34.25
N SER A 26 -7.72 1.28 -34.81
CA SER A 26 -8.67 1.39 -35.91
C SER A 26 -8.11 0.84 -37.23
N ALA A 27 -6.80 0.93 -37.45
CA ALA A 27 -6.12 0.38 -38.63
C ALA A 27 -5.97 -1.16 -38.52
N VAL A 28 -5.76 -1.70 -37.33
CA VAL A 28 -5.71 -3.16 -37.09
C VAL A 28 -7.11 -3.78 -37.22
N ALA A 29 -8.16 -3.10 -36.72
CA ALA A 29 -9.54 -3.53 -36.93
C ALA A 29 -9.97 -3.49 -38.43
N GLY A 30 -9.36 -2.60 -39.21
CA GLY A 30 -9.58 -2.50 -40.68
C GLY A 30 -8.85 -3.59 -41.48
N LEU A 31 -7.78 -4.16 -40.96
CA LEU A 31 -7.02 -5.25 -41.61
C LEU A 31 -7.63 -6.64 -41.38
N CYS A 32 -8.44 -6.81 -40.34
CA CYS A 32 -9.16 -8.07 -40.06
C CYS A 32 -10.44 -8.26 -40.88
N ALA A 33 -10.85 -7.31 -41.73
CA ALA A 33 -12.04 -7.40 -42.56
C ALA A 33 -11.72 -7.83 -43.99
N ALA A 34 -10.89 -8.86 -44.21
CA ALA A 34 -10.74 -9.51 -45.46
C ALA A 34 -11.76 -10.67 -45.58
N PRO A 35 -12.50 -10.81 -46.70
CA PRO A 35 -13.56 -11.80 -46.80
C PRO A 35 -12.98 -13.22 -46.85
N ALA A 36 -13.46 -14.06 -45.94
CA ALA A 36 -13.24 -15.48 -45.94
C ALA A 36 -13.91 -16.09 -47.20
N TYR A 37 -13.13 -16.65 -48.09
CA TYR A 37 -13.61 -17.52 -49.13
C TYR A 37 -13.94 -18.88 -48.52
N ALA A 38 -15.19 -19.25 -48.53
CA ALA A 38 -15.66 -20.59 -48.15
C ALA A 38 -15.16 -21.60 -49.17
N GLN A 39 -14.33 -22.54 -48.75
CA GLN A 39 -14.12 -23.81 -49.47
C GLN A 39 -14.90 -24.88 -48.74
N THR A 40 -15.81 -25.48 -49.45
CA THR A 40 -16.49 -26.71 -49.09
C THR A 40 -15.49 -27.87 -49.16
N SER A 41 -15.37 -28.65 -48.15
CA SER A 41 -14.68 -29.96 -48.19
C SER A 41 -15.54 -31.04 -47.61
N ASP A 42 -15.67 -32.08 -48.43
CA ASP A 42 -16.25 -33.36 -48.10
C ASP A 42 -15.38 -34.18 -47.13
N ASP A 43 -16.09 -34.95 -46.29
CA ASP A 43 -15.72 -36.19 -45.64
C ASP A 43 -14.25 -36.54 -45.40
N VAL A 44 -13.82 -36.60 -44.13
CA VAL A 44 -12.81 -37.54 -43.67
C VAL A 44 -13.21 -38.15 -42.29
N GLN A 45 -13.15 -39.46 -42.26
CA GLN A 45 -13.49 -40.39 -41.17
C GLN A 45 -12.57 -40.20 -39.95
N ALA A 46 -13.15 -40.41 -38.79
CA ALA A 46 -12.43 -40.58 -37.51
C ALA A 46 -11.46 -41.77 -37.58
N GLU A 47 -10.20 -41.53 -37.32
CA GLU A 47 -9.19 -42.53 -36.99
C GLU A 47 -8.73 -42.29 -35.55
N GLU A 48 -8.96 -43.32 -34.73
CA GLU A 48 -8.43 -43.41 -33.36
C GLU A 48 -6.90 -43.42 -33.42
N ALA A 49 -6.26 -42.38 -32.89
CA ALA A 49 -4.81 -42.36 -32.68
C ALA A 49 -4.49 -42.91 -31.29
N GLN A 50 -3.78 -44.03 -31.29
CA GLN A 50 -3.16 -44.64 -30.12
C GLN A 50 -2.15 -43.72 -29.48
N ALA A 51 -2.16 -43.65 -28.15
CA ALA A 51 -1.11 -43.04 -27.35
C ALA A 51 0.25 -43.70 -27.67
N GLY A 52 1.15 -42.87 -28.20
CA GLY A 52 2.57 -43.19 -28.30
C GLY A 52 3.31 -42.48 -27.17
N GLU A 53 4.06 -43.27 -26.40
CA GLU A 53 5.03 -42.75 -25.42
C GLU A 53 5.98 -41.78 -26.11
N ALA A 54 5.98 -40.49 -25.71
CA ALA A 54 7.01 -39.54 -26.05
C ALA A 54 7.77 -39.21 -24.78
N SER A 55 8.99 -39.71 -24.71
CA SER A 55 10.04 -39.26 -23.82
C SER A 55 10.67 -38.00 -24.41
N GLY A 56 10.65 -36.92 -23.66
CA GLY A 56 11.32 -35.66 -24.00
C GLY A 56 10.74 -34.53 -23.20
N GLU A 57 11.40 -34.17 -22.10
CA GLU A 57 11.04 -33.03 -21.28
C GLU A 57 11.36 -31.74 -22.04
N ASP A 58 10.37 -31.15 -22.65
CA ASP A 58 10.32 -29.73 -22.96
C ASP A 58 9.42 -29.07 -21.91
N GLU A 59 9.99 -28.21 -21.06
CA GLU A 59 9.21 -27.26 -20.23
C GLU A 59 8.48 -26.26 -21.13
N ASN A 60 7.56 -26.74 -21.94
CA ASN A 60 6.69 -25.91 -22.72
C ASN A 60 5.59 -25.39 -21.82
N VAL A 61 5.55 -24.07 -21.61
CA VAL A 61 4.36 -23.39 -21.08
C VAL A 61 3.22 -23.63 -22.05
N ILE A 62 2.52 -24.75 -21.87
CA ILE A 62 1.35 -25.09 -22.66
C ILE A 62 0.29 -24.04 -22.32
N VAL A 63 -0.18 -23.29 -23.32
CA VAL A 63 -1.32 -22.40 -23.17
C VAL A 63 -2.56 -23.27 -22.97
N VAL A 64 -3.00 -23.34 -21.73
CA VAL A 64 -4.14 -24.17 -21.34
C VAL A 64 -5.40 -23.34 -21.56
N SER A 65 -6.41 -23.91 -22.20
CA SER A 65 -7.70 -23.25 -22.40
C SER A 65 -8.68 -23.68 -21.30
N GLY A 66 -9.23 -22.69 -20.58
CA GLY A 66 -10.25 -22.89 -19.56
C GLY A 66 -9.71 -22.97 -18.12
N TYR A 67 -10.62 -22.73 -17.17
CA TYR A 67 -10.31 -22.65 -15.74
C TYR A 67 -9.87 -23.98 -15.14
N ARG A 68 -10.52 -25.08 -15.52
CA ARG A 68 -10.16 -26.43 -15.04
C ARG A 68 -8.75 -26.82 -15.45
N ALA A 69 -8.43 -26.60 -16.70
CA ALA A 69 -7.12 -26.94 -17.24
C ALA A 69 -6.02 -26.09 -16.61
N SER A 70 -6.26 -24.78 -16.38
CA SER A 70 -5.38 -23.89 -15.64
C SER A 70 -5.11 -24.39 -14.20
N ILE A 71 -6.17 -24.85 -13.49
CA ILE A 71 -6.04 -25.41 -12.14
C ILE A 71 -5.25 -26.74 -12.15
N GLU A 72 -5.48 -27.60 -13.14
CA GLU A 72 -4.79 -28.88 -13.27
C GLU A 72 -3.31 -28.69 -13.54
N GLN A 73 -2.95 -27.80 -14.46
CA GLN A 73 -1.57 -27.43 -14.75
C GLN A 73 -0.86 -26.81 -13.52
N ALA A 74 -1.52 -25.87 -12.83
CA ALA A 74 -0.97 -25.27 -11.62
C ALA A 74 -0.71 -26.32 -10.53
N LEU A 75 -1.60 -27.32 -10.42
CA LEU A 75 -1.46 -28.39 -9.46
C LEU A 75 -0.34 -29.37 -9.83
N GLU A 76 -0.12 -29.63 -11.12
CA GLU A 76 0.97 -30.46 -11.61
C GLU A 76 2.31 -29.80 -11.36
N GLN A 77 2.48 -28.53 -11.71
CA GLN A 77 3.70 -27.76 -11.39
C GLN A 77 3.98 -27.73 -9.88
N LYS A 78 2.95 -27.55 -9.03
CA LYS A 78 3.11 -27.66 -7.59
C LYS A 78 3.59 -29.06 -7.16
N ARG A 79 3.05 -30.12 -7.75
CA ARG A 79 3.40 -31.51 -7.42
C ARG A 79 4.85 -31.82 -7.78
N GLU A 80 5.31 -31.37 -8.95
CA GLU A 80 6.66 -31.60 -9.46
C GLU A 80 7.73 -30.81 -8.73
N ALA A 81 7.41 -29.64 -8.23
CA ALA A 81 8.35 -28.79 -7.52
C ALA A 81 8.98 -29.47 -6.29
N GLU A 82 10.25 -29.21 -6.04
CA GLU A 82 10.97 -29.67 -4.84
C GLU A 82 10.69 -28.78 -3.63
N ALA A 83 10.59 -27.48 -3.84
CA ALA A 83 10.26 -26.47 -2.83
C ALA A 83 8.74 -26.44 -2.52
N PHE A 84 8.37 -25.79 -1.42
CA PHE A 84 6.98 -25.42 -1.16
C PHE A 84 6.59 -24.24 -2.06
N VAL A 85 5.93 -24.55 -3.14
CA VAL A 85 5.45 -23.56 -4.11
C VAL A 85 3.95 -23.73 -4.35
N ASP A 86 3.25 -22.64 -4.52
CA ASP A 86 1.89 -22.60 -5.05
C ASP A 86 1.91 -21.84 -6.38
N VAL A 87 1.18 -22.35 -7.37
CA VAL A 87 1.16 -21.79 -8.71
C VAL A 87 -0.24 -21.34 -9.08
N ILE A 88 -0.32 -20.21 -9.79
CA ILE A 88 -1.55 -19.71 -10.43
C ILE A 88 -1.21 -19.52 -11.91
N THR A 89 -1.90 -20.21 -12.80
CA THR A 89 -1.75 -20.07 -14.25
C THR A 89 -2.89 -19.28 -14.85
N ALA A 90 -2.65 -18.61 -15.97
CA ALA A 90 -3.69 -17.92 -16.71
C ALA A 90 -4.72 -18.94 -17.25
N GLU A 91 -6.01 -18.58 -17.27
CA GLU A 91 -7.09 -19.40 -17.80
C GLU A 91 -7.04 -19.50 -19.33
N ASP A 92 -6.52 -18.45 -19.98
CA ASP A 92 -6.38 -18.31 -21.42
C ASP A 92 -5.45 -17.14 -21.76
N ILE A 93 -5.13 -16.91 -23.03
CA ILE A 93 -4.35 -15.75 -23.44
C ILE A 93 -5.07 -14.46 -23.02
N GLY A 94 -4.38 -13.64 -22.23
CA GLY A 94 -4.92 -12.37 -21.72
C GLY A 94 -5.96 -12.46 -20.63
N LYS A 95 -6.31 -13.66 -20.17
CA LYS A 95 -7.29 -13.90 -19.11
C LYS A 95 -6.63 -14.52 -17.89
N PHE A 96 -6.23 -13.68 -16.95
CA PHE A 96 -5.83 -14.13 -15.62
C PHE A 96 -7.09 -14.34 -14.75
N PRO A 97 -7.07 -15.28 -13.78
CA PRO A 97 -8.27 -15.65 -12.99
C PRO A 97 -8.97 -14.48 -12.31
N ASP A 98 -8.26 -13.39 -12.02
CA ASP A 98 -8.78 -12.18 -11.38
C ASP A 98 -8.31 -10.91 -12.09
N LYS A 99 -9.01 -9.82 -11.84
CA LYS A 99 -8.73 -8.51 -12.45
C LYS A 99 -7.43 -7.85 -11.96
N ASN A 100 -6.91 -8.30 -10.82
CA ASN A 100 -5.65 -7.86 -10.24
C ASN A 100 -4.87 -9.09 -9.76
N VAL A 101 -3.56 -9.09 -9.95
CA VAL A 101 -2.69 -10.22 -9.57
C VAL A 101 -2.70 -10.45 -8.05
N ALA A 102 -2.73 -9.40 -7.22
CA ALA A 102 -2.81 -9.56 -5.78
C ALA A 102 -4.14 -10.20 -5.33
N ASP A 103 -5.26 -9.87 -5.98
CA ASP A 103 -6.55 -10.51 -5.69
C ASP A 103 -6.52 -12.01 -6.03
N ALA A 104 -5.82 -12.41 -7.10
CA ALA A 104 -5.59 -13.82 -7.41
C ALA A 104 -4.72 -14.52 -6.35
N LEU A 105 -3.65 -13.86 -5.91
CA LEU A 105 -2.73 -14.36 -4.89
C LEU A 105 -3.42 -14.60 -3.54
N GLN A 106 -4.51 -13.89 -3.24
CA GLN A 106 -5.29 -14.11 -2.02
C GLN A 106 -5.83 -15.55 -1.91
N ARG A 107 -5.96 -16.29 -3.01
CA ARG A 107 -6.40 -17.69 -3.00
C ARG A 107 -5.33 -18.69 -2.56
N VAL A 108 -4.08 -18.26 -2.55
CA VAL A 108 -2.96 -19.08 -2.09
C VAL A 108 -3.02 -19.20 -0.57
N PRO A 109 -2.90 -20.40 0.01
CA PRO A 109 -2.87 -20.59 1.46
C PRO A 109 -1.79 -19.71 2.10
N GLY A 110 -2.10 -19.06 3.23
CA GLY A 110 -1.17 -18.21 3.97
C GLY A 110 -0.86 -16.85 3.34
N VAL A 111 -1.52 -16.49 2.25
CA VAL A 111 -1.35 -15.18 1.59
C VAL A 111 -2.47 -14.22 2.00
N VAL A 112 -2.10 -13.05 2.50
CA VAL A 112 -2.99 -11.94 2.85
C VAL A 112 -2.62 -10.74 1.99
N ILE A 113 -3.62 -9.99 1.53
CA ILE A 113 -3.40 -8.77 0.74
C ILE A 113 -3.85 -7.53 1.50
N THR A 114 -3.14 -6.44 1.29
CA THR A 114 -3.64 -5.10 1.62
C THR A 114 -4.39 -4.54 0.42
N ARG A 115 -5.33 -3.63 0.68
CA ARG A 115 -6.15 -3.02 -0.37
C ARG A 115 -5.95 -1.50 -0.40
N ASP A 116 -5.95 -0.96 -1.61
CA ASP A 116 -5.97 0.47 -1.86
C ASP A 116 -7.13 0.79 -2.83
N GLY A 117 -8.08 1.60 -2.37
CA GLY A 117 -9.30 1.86 -3.14
C GLY A 117 -10.11 0.59 -3.42
N GLY A 118 -10.10 -0.38 -2.50
CA GLY A 118 -10.75 -1.68 -2.65
C GLY A 118 -10.10 -2.62 -3.67
N GLU A 119 -8.89 -2.33 -4.16
CA GLU A 119 -8.09 -3.17 -5.05
C GLU A 119 -6.85 -3.71 -4.31
N GLY A 120 -6.49 -4.97 -4.56
CA GLY A 120 -5.31 -5.57 -3.97
C GLY A 120 -4.04 -4.80 -4.35
N SER A 121 -3.26 -4.37 -3.36
CA SER A 121 -2.07 -3.53 -3.57
C SER A 121 -0.77 -4.23 -3.20
N ARG A 122 -0.68 -4.83 -2.03
CA ARG A 122 0.53 -5.50 -1.54
C ARG A 122 0.19 -6.85 -0.93
N VAL A 123 1.21 -7.70 -0.82
CA VAL A 123 1.07 -9.11 -0.41
C VAL A 123 1.92 -9.42 0.79
N SER A 124 1.30 -10.03 1.79
CA SER A 124 1.93 -10.62 2.99
C SER A 124 1.82 -12.14 2.92
N ILE A 125 2.88 -12.85 3.29
CA ILE A 125 2.89 -14.32 3.32
C ILE A 125 3.15 -14.79 4.75
N ARG A 126 2.31 -15.72 5.24
CA ARG A 126 2.42 -16.34 6.57
C ARG A 126 2.56 -15.35 7.72
N GLY A 127 1.77 -14.27 7.67
CA GLY A 127 1.71 -13.24 8.71
C GLY A 127 2.93 -12.32 8.80
N LEU A 128 3.81 -12.31 7.82
CA LEU A 128 4.93 -11.38 7.73
C LEU A 128 4.54 -10.20 6.86
N GLN A 129 4.94 -8.99 7.27
CA GLN A 129 4.58 -7.74 6.58
C GLN A 129 5.01 -7.72 5.10
N PRO A 130 4.33 -6.96 4.23
CA PRO A 130 4.60 -6.95 2.79
C PRO A 130 6.05 -6.64 2.41
N GLY A 131 6.75 -5.80 3.18
CA GLY A 131 8.17 -5.47 2.96
C GLY A 131 9.12 -6.66 3.08
N LEU A 132 8.66 -7.80 3.65
CA LEU A 132 9.42 -9.05 3.77
C LEU A 132 9.06 -10.06 2.66
N THR A 133 8.19 -9.70 1.72
CA THR A 133 7.83 -10.50 0.54
C THR A 133 8.54 -9.93 -0.69
N LEU A 134 9.32 -10.76 -1.38
CA LEU A 134 10.00 -10.39 -2.62
C LEU A 134 9.10 -10.69 -3.81
N THR A 135 8.94 -9.74 -4.72
CA THR A 135 8.23 -9.94 -5.99
C THR A 135 9.16 -9.70 -7.16
N LEU A 136 9.21 -10.65 -8.07
CA LEU A 136 10.06 -10.65 -9.25
C LEU A 136 9.21 -10.78 -10.52
N LEU A 137 9.63 -10.13 -11.61
CA LEU A 137 9.10 -10.32 -12.95
C LEU A 137 10.15 -11.10 -13.76
N ASN A 138 9.79 -12.28 -14.28
CA ASN A 138 10.70 -13.20 -14.98
C ASN A 138 11.99 -13.51 -14.18
N GLY A 139 11.88 -13.58 -12.83
CA GLY A 139 12.99 -13.83 -11.92
C GLY A 139 13.83 -12.60 -11.56
N ASN A 140 13.46 -11.39 -11.98
CA ASN A 140 14.19 -10.16 -11.71
C ASN A 140 13.33 -9.08 -11.06
N PHE A 141 13.96 -8.20 -10.26
CA PHE A 141 13.29 -7.11 -9.57
C PHE A 141 12.59 -6.16 -10.53
N LEU A 142 11.38 -5.75 -10.20
CA LEU A 142 10.59 -4.75 -10.92
C LEU A 142 10.53 -3.45 -10.11
N ALA A 143 11.04 -2.35 -10.67
CA ALA A 143 11.05 -1.05 -10.01
C ALA A 143 9.65 -0.44 -9.93
N GLY A 144 9.29 0.08 -8.74
CA GLY A 144 8.11 0.89 -8.48
C GLY A 144 8.49 2.16 -7.73
N ALA A 145 7.74 3.24 -7.90
CA ALA A 145 7.94 4.54 -7.25
C ALA A 145 6.61 5.13 -6.77
N ASP A 146 5.77 4.28 -6.20
CA ASP A 146 4.46 4.65 -5.70
C ASP A 146 4.55 5.51 -4.43
N SER A 147 3.56 6.38 -4.25
CA SER A 147 3.39 7.23 -3.06
C SER A 147 4.59 8.12 -2.71
N GLY A 148 5.59 8.22 -3.59
CA GLY A 148 6.80 9.01 -3.37
C GLY A 148 7.76 8.45 -2.32
N ASP A 149 7.51 7.23 -1.81
CA ASP A 149 8.39 6.55 -0.86
C ASP A 149 8.80 5.20 -1.46
N PRO A 150 10.05 5.05 -1.91
CA PRO A 150 10.53 3.83 -2.50
C PRO A 150 10.37 2.66 -1.53
N GLN A 151 9.69 1.60 -1.97
CA GLN A 151 9.39 0.42 -1.16
C GLN A 151 10.13 -0.80 -1.72
N ARG A 152 10.45 -1.77 -0.84
CA ARG A 152 10.93 -3.08 -1.27
C ARG A 152 9.80 -4.00 -1.73
N SER A 153 8.60 -3.80 -1.18
CA SER A 153 7.40 -4.52 -1.60
C SER A 153 6.85 -3.95 -2.91
N PHE A 154 6.48 -4.84 -3.82
CA PHE A 154 5.87 -4.42 -5.08
C PHE A 154 4.41 -4.00 -4.88
N ASN A 155 3.99 -2.93 -5.54
CA ASN A 155 2.60 -2.51 -5.60
C ASN A 155 1.93 -3.07 -6.86
N TYR A 156 1.08 -4.09 -6.69
CA TYR A 156 0.39 -4.77 -7.79
C TYR A 156 -0.63 -3.90 -8.52
N VAL A 157 -0.99 -2.75 -7.97
CA VAL A 157 -1.83 -1.76 -8.65
C VAL A 157 -1.16 -1.26 -9.94
N LEU A 158 0.18 -1.27 -10.03
CA LEU A 158 0.93 -0.86 -11.22
C LEU A 158 0.84 -1.87 -12.36
N LEU A 159 0.72 -3.17 -12.08
CA LEU A 159 0.87 -4.23 -13.06
C LEU A 159 -0.47 -4.77 -13.56
N PRO A 160 -0.82 -4.62 -14.84
CA PRO A 160 -1.99 -5.26 -15.43
C PRO A 160 -1.87 -6.78 -15.44
N SER A 161 -2.88 -7.50 -14.93
CA SER A 161 -2.88 -8.96 -14.89
C SER A 161 -2.87 -9.62 -16.28
N ASN A 162 -3.31 -8.91 -17.31
CA ASN A 162 -3.37 -9.40 -18.70
C ASN A 162 -2.00 -9.81 -19.28
N PHE A 163 -0.88 -9.31 -18.76
CA PHE A 163 0.46 -9.66 -19.24
C PHE A 163 1.03 -10.91 -18.58
N ILE A 164 0.42 -11.38 -17.49
CA ILE A 164 0.93 -12.50 -16.70
C ILE A 164 0.43 -13.83 -17.27
N ALA A 165 1.36 -14.75 -17.47
CA ALA A 165 1.08 -16.14 -17.87
C ALA A 165 0.91 -17.04 -16.64
N SER A 166 1.83 -16.91 -15.67
CA SER A 166 1.76 -17.65 -14.42
C SER A 166 2.34 -16.83 -13.27
N THR A 167 1.97 -17.24 -12.06
CA THR A 167 2.51 -16.67 -10.84
C THR A 167 2.89 -17.82 -9.90
N GLU A 168 4.14 -17.84 -9.47
CA GLU A 168 4.66 -18.82 -8.55
C GLU A 168 4.90 -18.18 -7.19
N VAL A 169 4.45 -18.81 -6.12
CA VAL A 169 4.59 -18.35 -4.74
C VAL A 169 5.47 -19.32 -3.97
N TYR A 170 6.76 -19.05 -3.93
CA TYR A 170 7.73 -19.84 -3.18
C TYR A 170 7.65 -19.51 -1.69
N LYS A 171 7.21 -20.47 -0.91
CA LYS A 171 7.12 -20.39 0.55
C LYS A 171 8.36 -20.96 1.24
N SER A 172 9.11 -21.84 0.56
CA SER A 172 10.47 -22.22 0.92
C SER A 172 11.42 -21.82 -0.21
N PRO A 173 12.62 -21.34 0.10
CA PRO A 173 13.59 -20.92 -0.92
C PRO A 173 14.37 -22.10 -1.47
N GLU A 174 14.89 -21.88 -2.67
CA GLU A 174 16.01 -22.64 -3.25
C GLU A 174 17.22 -21.72 -3.37
N ALA A 175 18.42 -22.30 -3.45
CA ALA A 175 19.65 -21.48 -3.54
C ALA A 175 19.75 -20.70 -4.85
N SER A 176 19.10 -21.17 -5.92
CA SER A 176 18.97 -20.51 -7.21
C SER A 176 18.13 -19.23 -7.15
N ILE A 177 17.11 -19.17 -6.28
CA ILE A 177 16.21 -18.04 -6.17
C ILE A 177 16.90 -16.84 -5.49
N GLU A 178 16.63 -15.63 -5.97
CA GLU A 178 17.15 -14.39 -5.42
C GLU A 178 16.75 -14.20 -3.95
N GLU A 179 17.71 -13.80 -3.13
CA GLU A 179 17.50 -13.52 -1.71
C GLU A 179 16.75 -12.19 -1.49
N GLY A 180 15.90 -12.13 -0.45
CA GLY A 180 15.14 -10.93 -0.06
C GLY A 180 13.73 -11.21 0.44
N GLY A 181 13.25 -12.45 0.34
CA GLY A 181 11.91 -12.87 0.72
C GLY A 181 11.87 -13.68 2.00
N VAL A 182 11.90 -13.05 3.20
CA VAL A 182 11.69 -13.77 4.47
C VAL A 182 10.27 -14.31 4.57
N GLY A 183 9.28 -13.58 4.08
CA GLY A 183 7.90 -14.05 3.96
C GLY A 183 7.78 -15.16 2.92
N GLY A 184 8.34 -14.93 1.76
CA GLY A 184 8.35 -15.78 0.58
C GLY A 184 8.74 -14.96 -0.66
N THR A 185 8.88 -15.64 -1.78
CA THR A 185 9.18 -15.01 -3.08
C THR A 185 8.06 -15.28 -4.06
N ILE A 186 7.58 -14.24 -4.73
CA ILE A 186 6.57 -14.32 -5.79
C ILE A 186 7.26 -14.04 -7.11
N ILE A 187 7.15 -14.97 -8.05
CA ILE A 187 7.68 -14.84 -9.41
C ILE A 187 6.50 -14.72 -10.36
N LEU A 188 6.46 -13.61 -11.09
CA LEU A 188 5.48 -13.32 -12.12
C LEU A 188 6.10 -13.64 -13.48
N ASN A 189 5.55 -14.59 -14.19
CA ASN A 189 6.05 -15.00 -15.49
C ASN A 189 5.20 -14.40 -16.60
N THR A 190 5.84 -13.89 -17.65
CA THR A 190 5.17 -13.34 -18.83
C THR A 190 5.20 -14.33 -19.99
N ARG A 191 4.31 -14.15 -20.96
CA ARG A 191 4.25 -15.02 -22.15
C ARG A 191 5.43 -14.82 -23.07
N ARG A 192 5.87 -15.91 -23.70
CA ARG A 192 6.95 -15.94 -24.69
C ARG A 192 6.40 -16.31 -26.05
N PRO A 193 6.79 -15.62 -27.14
CA PRO A 193 6.14 -15.83 -28.46
C PRO A 193 6.40 -17.21 -29.09
N LEU A 194 7.55 -17.86 -28.81
CA LEU A 194 7.82 -19.19 -29.36
C LEU A 194 7.01 -20.30 -28.68
N ASP A 195 6.49 -20.06 -27.47
CA ASP A 195 5.67 -21.01 -26.72
C ASP A 195 4.19 -20.94 -27.15
N LEU A 196 3.81 -19.94 -27.97
CA LEU A 196 2.46 -19.74 -28.46
C LEU A 196 2.28 -20.30 -29.88
N ASP A 197 1.06 -20.36 -30.36
CA ASP A 197 0.77 -20.73 -31.74
C ASP A 197 1.35 -19.72 -32.75
N ALA A 198 1.46 -20.16 -34.03
CA ALA A 198 2.10 -19.37 -35.10
C ALA A 198 1.52 -17.96 -35.24
N TRP A 199 0.23 -17.80 -35.06
CA TRP A 199 -0.48 -16.56 -34.86
C TRP A 199 -1.47 -16.73 -33.71
N SER A 200 -1.30 -15.95 -32.68
CA SER A 200 -2.19 -15.97 -31.52
C SER A 200 -2.32 -14.60 -30.92
N GLY A 201 -3.42 -14.36 -30.26
CA GLY A 201 -3.63 -13.09 -29.60
C GLY A 201 -5.02 -12.95 -29.01
N PHE A 202 -5.22 -11.82 -28.35
CA PHE A 202 -6.53 -11.44 -27.85
C PHE A 202 -6.76 -9.95 -27.98
N ALA A 203 -8.03 -9.55 -28.02
CA ALA A 203 -8.47 -8.18 -27.85
C ALA A 203 -9.68 -8.16 -26.92
N SER A 204 -9.68 -7.30 -25.94
CA SER A 204 -10.78 -7.17 -24.97
C SER A 204 -11.20 -5.73 -24.76
N ILE A 205 -12.50 -5.53 -24.60
CA ILE A 205 -13.12 -4.29 -24.17
C ILE A 205 -14.04 -4.61 -22.99
N GLU A 206 -13.90 -3.85 -21.92
CA GLU A 206 -14.66 -4.04 -20.70
C GLU A 206 -15.12 -2.70 -20.14
N GLY A 207 -16.34 -2.66 -19.61
CA GLY A 207 -16.88 -1.55 -18.83
C GLY A 207 -16.85 -1.89 -17.36
N VAL A 208 -16.35 -0.97 -16.53
CA VAL A 208 -16.29 -1.08 -15.06
C VAL A 208 -17.27 -0.09 -14.47
N TYR A 209 -18.23 -0.59 -13.69
CA TYR A 209 -19.19 0.21 -12.95
C TYR A 209 -18.95 0.11 -11.46
N SER A 210 -18.85 1.26 -10.77
CA SER A 210 -18.79 1.35 -9.31
C SER A 210 -20.11 1.91 -8.76
N ASP A 211 -20.68 1.26 -7.76
CA ASP A 211 -21.95 1.72 -7.14
C ASP A 211 -21.76 2.93 -6.20
N THR A 212 -20.51 3.29 -5.87
CA THR A 212 -20.19 4.48 -5.07
C THR A 212 -19.97 5.73 -5.92
N THR A 213 -19.52 5.60 -7.17
CA THR A 213 -19.33 6.73 -8.09
C THR A 213 -20.44 6.85 -9.12
N GLU A 214 -21.19 5.76 -9.36
CA GLU A 214 -22.19 5.63 -10.42
C GLU A 214 -21.63 5.88 -11.84
N LYS A 215 -20.30 5.75 -12.01
CA LYS A 215 -19.61 5.92 -13.29
C LYS A 215 -19.35 4.57 -13.95
N LEU A 216 -19.47 4.54 -15.27
CA LEU A 216 -19.06 3.42 -16.12
C LEU A 216 -17.80 3.86 -16.88
N GLU A 217 -16.72 3.11 -16.70
CA GLU A 217 -15.40 3.46 -17.25
C GLU A 217 -14.81 2.33 -18.09
N PRO A 218 -14.05 2.66 -19.17
CA PRO A 218 -13.54 1.67 -20.10
C PRO A 218 -12.24 1.04 -19.61
N GLN A 219 -12.09 -0.25 -19.92
CA GLN A 219 -10.83 -0.97 -19.91
C GLN A 219 -10.61 -1.63 -21.26
N LEU A 220 -9.41 -1.51 -21.81
CA LEU A 220 -9.00 -2.06 -23.07
C LEU A 220 -7.72 -2.86 -22.87
N ALA A 221 -7.66 -4.06 -23.44
CA ALA A 221 -6.43 -4.84 -23.46
C ALA A 221 -6.32 -5.60 -24.78
N GLY A 222 -5.10 -5.85 -25.21
CA GLY A 222 -4.86 -6.65 -26.39
C GLY A 222 -3.41 -7.08 -26.49
N GLN A 223 -3.19 -8.22 -27.11
CA GLN A 223 -1.87 -8.80 -27.36
C GLN A 223 -1.92 -9.54 -28.68
N ILE A 224 -0.85 -9.46 -29.43
CA ILE A 224 -0.64 -10.26 -30.63
C ILE A 224 0.74 -10.89 -30.55
N SER A 225 0.80 -12.15 -30.88
CA SER A 225 2.01 -12.95 -30.99
C SER A 225 2.13 -13.56 -32.36
N TRP A 226 3.35 -13.61 -32.86
CA TRP A 226 3.68 -14.29 -34.09
C TRP A 226 4.99 -15.05 -33.94
N LYS A 227 5.06 -16.27 -34.49
CA LYS A 227 6.32 -17.00 -34.68
C LYS A 227 6.46 -17.48 -36.13
N SER A 228 7.72 -17.63 -36.55
CA SER A 228 8.05 -18.15 -37.88
C SER A 228 7.73 -19.65 -37.99
N ASP A 229 7.46 -20.13 -39.20
CA ASP A 229 7.21 -21.57 -39.45
C ASP A 229 8.39 -22.47 -39.04
N ALA A 230 9.59 -21.92 -38.96
CA ALA A 230 10.79 -22.61 -38.50
C ALA A 230 10.98 -22.54 -36.96
N GLU A 231 10.04 -21.90 -36.24
CA GLU A 231 10.05 -21.70 -34.78
C GLU A 231 11.35 -21.12 -34.21
N ASN A 232 12.08 -20.36 -35.08
CA ASN A 232 13.36 -19.76 -34.71
C ASN A 232 13.30 -18.24 -34.50
N LEU A 233 12.16 -17.62 -34.75
CA LEU A 233 11.91 -16.19 -34.56
C LEU A 233 10.48 -15.98 -34.10
N GLY A 234 10.30 -15.24 -33.01
CA GLY A 234 9.00 -14.88 -32.46
C GLY A 234 8.94 -13.42 -31.97
N PHE A 235 7.78 -12.81 -32.14
CA PHE A 235 7.50 -11.46 -31.64
C PHE A 235 6.14 -11.45 -30.93
N LEU A 236 6.10 -10.78 -29.80
CA LEU A 236 4.88 -10.54 -29.05
C LEU A 236 4.81 -9.06 -28.67
N VAL A 237 3.64 -8.44 -28.89
CA VAL A 237 3.37 -7.07 -28.47
C VAL A 237 2.00 -7.04 -27.80
N GLY A 238 1.92 -6.42 -26.63
CA GLY A 238 0.68 -6.26 -25.87
C GLY A 238 0.53 -4.85 -25.33
N GLY A 239 -0.72 -4.42 -25.17
CA GLY A 239 -1.07 -3.12 -24.60
C GLY A 239 -2.31 -3.21 -23.72
N VAL A 240 -2.34 -2.41 -22.65
CA VAL A 240 -3.48 -2.31 -21.72
C VAL A 240 -3.71 -0.84 -21.39
N TYR A 241 -4.97 -0.42 -21.41
CA TYR A 241 -5.43 0.85 -20.88
C TYR A 241 -6.61 0.62 -19.94
N GLN A 242 -6.54 1.18 -18.74
CA GLN A 242 -7.60 1.07 -17.76
C GLN A 242 -7.83 2.44 -17.13
N LYS A 243 -9.09 2.87 -17.14
CA LYS A 243 -9.56 4.00 -16.35
C LYS A 243 -10.49 3.50 -15.27
N ARG A 244 -10.40 4.10 -14.09
CA ARG A 244 -11.22 3.72 -12.96
C ARG A 244 -11.42 4.86 -11.99
N SER A 245 -12.66 5.10 -11.64
CA SER A 245 -13.04 5.98 -10.55
C SER A 245 -13.43 5.16 -9.32
N ASN A 246 -13.02 5.63 -8.16
CA ASN A 246 -13.34 5.06 -6.89
C ASN A 246 -13.83 6.15 -5.93
N ARG A 247 -14.82 5.83 -5.10
CA ARG A 247 -15.22 6.66 -3.98
C ARG A 247 -15.30 5.79 -2.75
N GLU A 248 -14.60 6.21 -1.71
CA GLU A 248 -14.63 5.60 -0.40
C GLU A 248 -15.31 6.55 0.56
N LEU A 249 -16.10 5.96 1.41
CA LEU A 249 -16.70 6.66 2.54
C LEU A 249 -15.99 6.18 3.78
N ARG A 250 -15.37 7.11 4.50
CA ARG A 250 -14.55 6.83 5.65
C ARG A 250 -15.07 7.55 6.86
N SER A 251 -15.12 6.83 7.97
CA SER A 251 -15.33 7.39 9.30
C SER A 251 -14.09 7.07 10.12
N TYR A 252 -13.53 8.05 10.81
CA TYR A 252 -12.33 7.77 11.59
C TYR A 252 -12.15 8.74 12.75
N THR A 253 -11.35 8.31 13.73
CA THR A 253 -10.86 9.15 14.81
C THR A 253 -9.39 9.47 14.59
N GLU A 254 -8.96 10.67 14.98
CA GLU A 254 -7.55 10.93 15.19
C GLU A 254 -7.18 10.49 16.60
N THR A 255 -5.93 10.35 16.88
CA THR A 255 -5.27 9.95 18.13
C THR A 255 -6.19 9.88 19.36
N TRP A 256 -6.32 8.71 19.96
CA TRP A 256 -6.97 8.56 21.25
C TRP A 256 -6.02 9.02 22.34
N ARG A 257 -6.54 9.82 23.30
CA ARG A 257 -5.78 10.34 24.42
C ARG A 257 -6.50 10.05 25.73
N TRP A 258 -5.70 9.89 26.79
CA TRP A 258 -6.23 9.83 28.15
C TRP A 258 -6.39 11.25 28.68
N TRP A 259 -7.58 11.58 29.10
CA TRP A 259 -7.94 12.87 29.69
C TRP A 259 -7.98 12.74 31.20
N SER A 260 -7.12 13.47 31.89
CA SER A 260 -7.03 13.48 33.35
C SER A 260 -6.68 14.86 33.85
N ASP A 261 -7.17 15.18 35.05
CA ASP A 261 -6.70 16.38 35.75
C ASP A 261 -5.23 16.28 36.05
N ARG A 262 -4.67 17.44 36.29
CA ARG A 262 -3.29 17.59 36.74
C ARG A 262 -3.27 18.22 38.14
N ASP A 263 -2.32 17.78 38.97
CA ASP A 263 -2.08 18.42 40.27
C ASP A 263 -1.34 19.78 40.09
N ALA A 264 -1.12 20.48 41.19
CA ALA A 264 -0.46 21.78 41.18
C ALA A 264 1.01 21.71 40.64
N ASP A 265 1.60 20.53 40.60
CA ASP A 265 2.95 20.29 40.09
C ASP A 265 2.95 19.81 38.63
N GLY A 266 1.74 19.70 37.99
CA GLY A 266 1.54 19.26 36.62
C GLY A 266 1.44 17.76 36.40
N ASN A 267 1.48 16.93 37.46
CA ASN A 267 1.41 15.47 37.33
C ASN A 267 -0.02 15.02 37.07
N ILE A 268 -0.16 13.91 36.38
CA ILE A 268 -1.45 13.25 36.11
C ILE A 268 -2.08 12.78 37.40
N VAL A 269 -3.30 13.22 37.68
CA VAL A 269 -4.04 12.83 38.91
C VAL A 269 -4.58 11.41 38.79
N THR A 270 -5.12 11.05 37.65
CA THR A 270 -5.66 9.72 37.39
C THR A 270 -4.88 9.09 36.24
N PRO A 271 -3.93 8.17 36.51
CA PRO A 271 -3.19 7.47 35.46
C PRO A 271 -4.10 6.67 34.54
N ALA A 272 -3.68 6.48 33.32
CA ALA A 272 -4.40 5.66 32.35
C ALA A 272 -4.48 4.20 32.81
N THR A 273 -5.66 3.60 32.66
CA THR A 273 -5.90 2.20 33.01
C THR A 273 -6.58 1.46 31.87
N ASP A 274 -6.39 0.12 31.87
CA ASP A 274 -7.18 -0.77 31.05
C ASP A 274 -8.63 -0.86 31.58
N VAL A 275 -9.51 -1.55 30.87
CA VAL A 275 -10.92 -1.74 31.26
C VAL A 275 -11.11 -2.49 32.59
N ASN A 276 -10.09 -3.15 33.10
CA ASN A 276 -10.11 -3.84 34.40
C ASN A 276 -9.55 -2.97 35.53
N GLY A 277 -9.14 -1.73 35.23
CA GLY A 277 -8.58 -0.78 36.17
C GLY A 277 -7.09 -1.01 36.44
N ASN A 278 -6.38 -1.82 35.65
CA ASN A 278 -4.94 -2.01 35.81
C ASN A 278 -4.19 -0.88 35.10
N ALA A 279 -3.14 -0.36 35.70
CA ALA A 279 -2.23 0.57 35.03
C ALA A 279 -1.52 -0.12 33.85
N PHE A 280 -1.25 0.63 32.78
CA PHE A 280 -0.45 0.13 31.68
C PHE A 280 1.00 -0.08 32.14
N GLU A 281 1.63 -1.17 31.66
CA GLU A 281 3.03 -1.49 32.02
C GLU A 281 4.02 -0.45 31.46
N ASN A 282 3.67 0.25 30.38
CA ASN A 282 4.46 1.31 29.76
C ASN A 282 3.61 2.58 29.67
N ASP A 283 3.50 3.30 30.78
CA ASP A 283 2.71 4.53 30.86
C ASP A 283 3.30 5.66 30.01
N ASP A 284 4.62 5.66 29.77
CA ASP A 284 5.31 6.66 28.92
C ASP A 284 4.90 6.61 27.44
N ALA A 285 4.36 5.47 26.97
CA ALA A 285 3.85 5.33 25.62
C ALA A 285 2.41 5.84 25.44
N ILE A 286 1.71 6.11 26.55
CA ILE A 286 0.33 6.58 26.51
C ILE A 286 0.29 8.05 26.11
N SER A 287 -0.58 8.37 25.15
CA SER A 287 -0.85 9.76 24.78
C SER A 287 -1.81 10.39 25.78
N TYR A 288 -1.31 11.29 26.59
CA TYR A 288 -2.11 12.09 27.52
C TYR A 288 -2.58 13.39 26.88
N TRP A 289 -3.79 13.84 27.26
CA TRP A 289 -4.26 15.16 26.93
C TRP A 289 -3.44 16.21 27.71
N PRO A 290 -2.93 17.27 27.07
CA PRO A 290 -2.09 18.26 27.76
C PRO A 290 -2.87 19.16 28.73
N GLY A 291 -4.20 19.27 28.58
CA GLY A 291 -5.06 20.04 29.45
C GLY A 291 -5.62 19.21 30.61
N GLU A 292 -6.52 19.83 31.36
CA GLU A 292 -7.29 19.16 32.41
C GLU A 292 -8.46 18.36 31.81
N GLY A 293 -9.21 17.62 32.64
CA GLY A 293 -10.48 17.03 32.28
C GLY A 293 -11.49 18.07 31.76
N VAL A 294 -12.61 17.61 31.27
CA VAL A 294 -13.61 18.50 30.69
C VAL A 294 -14.79 18.73 31.64
N THR A 295 -15.28 19.98 31.73
CA THR A 295 -16.46 20.33 32.53
C THR A 295 -17.66 20.58 31.63
N SER A 296 -18.76 19.85 31.89
CA SER A 296 -20.02 20.08 31.16
C SER A 296 -20.71 21.33 31.65
N ARG A 297 -21.69 21.76 30.89
CA ARG A 297 -22.47 22.98 31.14
C ARG A 297 -23.21 23.00 32.50
N ASP A 298 -23.63 21.86 33.00
CA ASP A 298 -24.27 21.73 34.31
C ASP A 298 -23.29 21.76 35.48
N GLY A 299 -21.98 21.88 35.19
CA GLY A 299 -20.92 21.92 36.17
C GLY A 299 -20.37 20.53 36.52
N THR A 300 -20.81 19.47 35.86
CA THR A 300 -20.25 18.13 36.08
C THR A 300 -18.87 18.07 35.44
N HIS A 301 -17.87 17.71 36.25
CA HIS A 301 -16.49 17.55 35.79
C HIS A 301 -16.18 16.08 35.50
N TYR A 302 -15.53 15.83 34.31
CA TYR A 302 -15.15 14.51 33.84
C TYR A 302 -13.64 14.44 33.71
N SER A 303 -13.06 13.41 34.30
CA SER A 303 -11.60 13.16 34.35
C SER A 303 -11.34 11.68 34.44
N GLY A 304 -10.22 11.17 33.92
CA GLY A 304 -9.84 9.76 33.97
C GLY A 304 -10.54 8.91 32.89
N TYR A 305 -10.50 9.30 31.63
CA TYR A 305 -11.12 8.57 30.53
C TYR A 305 -10.38 8.73 29.19
N TRP A 306 -10.63 7.82 28.27
CA TRP A 306 -10.16 7.89 26.88
C TRP A 306 -11.13 8.66 26.01
N ALA A 307 -10.63 9.65 25.25
CA ALA A 307 -11.39 10.34 24.22
C ALA A 307 -10.53 10.54 22.96
N PRO A 308 -11.19 10.55 21.77
CA PRO A 308 -10.46 10.82 20.54
C PRO A 308 -10.13 12.31 20.39
N GLN A 309 -9.01 12.62 19.76
CA GLN A 309 -8.62 14.00 19.43
C GLN A 309 -9.59 14.65 18.46
N SER A 310 -10.13 13.88 17.55
CA SER A 310 -11.22 14.33 16.68
C SER A 310 -12.02 13.14 16.18
N VAL A 311 -13.26 13.41 15.78
CA VAL A 311 -14.10 12.49 15.01
C VAL A 311 -14.30 13.06 13.62
N ASN A 312 -14.19 12.21 12.60
CA ASN A 312 -14.12 12.62 11.22
C ASN A 312 -15.03 11.77 10.34
N THR A 313 -15.66 12.40 9.37
CA THR A 313 -16.31 11.75 8.24
C THR A 313 -15.67 12.26 6.96
N GLU A 314 -15.23 11.36 6.10
CA GLU A 314 -14.50 11.67 4.88
C GLU A 314 -15.18 11.06 3.67
N VAL A 315 -15.28 11.84 2.62
CA VAL A 315 -15.54 11.36 1.26
C VAL A 315 -14.24 11.44 0.48
N PHE A 316 -13.65 10.29 0.24
CA PHE A 316 -12.43 10.15 -0.56
C PHE A 316 -12.83 9.72 -1.97
N SER A 317 -12.50 10.54 -2.96
CA SER A 317 -12.76 10.25 -4.38
C SER A 317 -11.43 10.20 -5.13
N GLN A 318 -11.26 9.18 -5.97
CA GLN A 318 -10.03 8.96 -6.71
C GLN A 318 -10.33 8.57 -8.15
N GLU A 319 -9.64 9.18 -9.10
CA GLU A 319 -9.59 8.75 -10.50
C GLU A 319 -8.22 8.17 -10.78
N ARG A 320 -8.17 6.97 -11.37
CA ARG A 320 -6.95 6.24 -11.72
C ARG A 320 -6.92 5.94 -13.21
N GLU A 321 -5.77 6.13 -13.80
CA GLU A 321 -5.49 5.68 -15.17
C GLU A 321 -4.23 4.83 -15.16
N ARG A 322 -4.29 3.70 -15.87
CA ARG A 322 -3.16 2.80 -16.09
C ARG A 322 -2.96 2.58 -17.56
N PHE A 323 -1.70 2.58 -17.94
CA PHE A 323 -1.27 2.21 -19.26
C PHE A 323 -0.11 1.24 -19.17
N GLY A 324 -0.17 0.14 -19.91
CA GLY A 324 0.90 -0.85 -19.96
C GLY A 324 1.22 -1.23 -21.39
N ILE A 325 2.51 -1.42 -21.66
CA ILE A 325 3.03 -2.01 -22.91
C ILE A 325 4.00 -3.12 -22.54
N GLN A 326 3.88 -4.23 -23.27
CA GLN A 326 4.83 -5.32 -23.33
C GLN A 326 5.29 -5.52 -24.77
N ALA A 327 6.59 -5.71 -24.98
CA ALA A 327 7.15 -6.18 -26.23
C ALA A 327 8.20 -7.25 -25.94
N THR A 328 8.06 -8.43 -26.56
CA THR A 328 8.96 -9.57 -26.40
C THR A 328 9.41 -10.03 -27.76
N MET A 329 10.72 -10.27 -27.91
CA MET A 329 11.31 -10.87 -29.07
C MET A 329 12.10 -12.12 -28.65
N GLN A 330 11.88 -13.22 -29.34
CA GLN A 330 12.69 -14.44 -29.20
C GLN A 330 13.34 -14.81 -30.52
N VAL A 331 14.59 -15.22 -30.45
CA VAL A 331 15.37 -15.69 -31.61
C VAL A 331 16.12 -16.94 -31.18
N LYS A 332 16.00 -18.02 -31.98
CA LYS A 332 16.82 -19.23 -31.90
C LYS A 332 17.86 -19.20 -33.03
N PRO A 333 19.04 -18.60 -32.85
CA PRO A 333 20.09 -18.55 -33.88
C PRO A 333 20.67 -19.92 -34.16
N PHE A 334 20.59 -20.83 -33.18
CA PHE A 334 20.92 -22.25 -33.25
C PHE A 334 19.83 -23.03 -32.50
N ASP A 335 19.66 -24.30 -32.81
CA ASP A 335 18.61 -25.13 -32.21
C ASP A 335 18.69 -25.18 -30.68
N ASN A 336 19.91 -25.05 -30.14
CA ASN A 336 20.22 -25.12 -28.72
C ASN A 336 20.50 -23.73 -28.08
N VAL A 337 20.23 -22.64 -28.76
CA VAL A 337 20.41 -21.28 -28.21
C VAL A 337 19.19 -20.46 -28.42
N THR A 338 18.59 -19.98 -27.34
CA THR A 338 17.46 -19.08 -27.37
C THR A 338 17.84 -17.73 -26.78
N VAL A 339 17.55 -16.64 -27.50
CA VAL A 339 17.71 -15.27 -27.03
C VAL A 339 16.34 -14.66 -26.88
N THR A 340 15.98 -14.28 -25.66
CA THR A 340 14.72 -13.60 -25.34
C THR A 340 15.01 -12.18 -24.88
N SER A 341 14.37 -11.19 -25.51
CA SER A 341 14.47 -9.80 -25.09
C SER A 341 13.07 -9.24 -24.77
N ASN A 342 12.93 -8.69 -23.59
CA ASN A 342 11.69 -8.13 -23.09
C ASN A 342 11.82 -6.63 -22.85
N TYR A 343 10.77 -5.90 -23.17
CA TYR A 343 10.57 -4.52 -22.78
C TYR A 343 9.18 -4.34 -22.17
N PHE A 344 9.14 -3.77 -20.98
CA PHE A 344 7.91 -3.42 -20.28
C PHE A 344 7.91 -1.94 -19.94
N ARG A 345 6.76 -1.31 -20.14
CA ARG A 345 6.48 0.03 -19.67
C ARG A 345 5.13 0.05 -18.97
N PHE A 346 5.10 0.53 -17.74
CA PHE A 346 3.88 0.72 -16.97
C PHE A 346 3.79 2.18 -16.54
N GLU A 347 2.65 2.77 -16.80
CA GLU A 347 2.30 4.12 -16.37
C GLU A 347 1.06 4.05 -15.47
N TYR A 348 1.11 4.78 -14.40
CA TYR A 348 0.02 4.95 -13.46
C TYR A 348 -0.12 6.42 -13.15
N SER A 349 -1.34 6.94 -13.21
CA SER A 349 -1.66 8.26 -12.68
C SER A 349 -2.91 8.19 -11.84
N SER A 350 -2.93 9.00 -10.79
CA SER A 350 -4.03 9.07 -9.84
C SER A 350 -4.23 10.50 -9.39
N ASP A 351 -5.45 10.97 -9.54
CA ASP A 351 -5.92 12.19 -8.90
C ASP A 351 -6.88 11.82 -7.79
N PHE A 352 -6.64 12.28 -6.56
CA PHE A 352 -7.59 12.08 -5.49
C PHE A 352 -7.99 13.37 -4.79
N ILE A 353 -9.22 13.41 -4.35
CA ILE A 353 -9.81 14.47 -3.54
C ILE A 353 -10.37 13.81 -2.27
N SER A 354 -9.92 14.31 -1.12
CA SER A 354 -10.48 13.99 0.18
C SER A 354 -11.24 15.20 0.70
N ASN A 355 -12.51 15.02 1.05
CA ASN A 355 -13.32 16.02 1.73
C ASN A 355 -13.69 15.49 3.11
N VAL A 356 -13.23 16.16 4.15
CA VAL A 356 -13.38 15.74 5.54
C VAL A 356 -14.23 16.73 6.30
N LEU A 357 -15.22 16.21 7.01
CA LEU A 357 -15.94 16.93 8.04
C LEU A 357 -15.35 16.48 9.39
N LYS A 358 -14.71 17.40 10.11
CA LYS A 358 -13.94 17.15 11.32
C LYS A 358 -14.55 17.87 12.50
N ILE A 359 -14.74 17.15 13.60
CA ILE A 359 -15.09 17.70 14.91
C ILE A 359 -13.88 17.55 15.82
N PRO A 360 -13.15 18.64 16.09
CA PRO A 360 -11.95 18.58 16.95
C PRO A 360 -12.32 18.53 18.44
N GLU A 361 -11.38 18.11 19.26
CA GLU A 361 -11.49 17.97 20.72
C GLU A 361 -11.82 19.29 21.44
N TRP A 362 -11.25 20.41 20.97
CA TRP A 362 -11.53 21.72 21.59
C TRP A 362 -12.95 22.24 21.34
N GLY A 363 -13.76 21.50 20.57
CA GLY A 363 -15.19 21.76 20.41
C GLY A 363 -16.04 21.46 21.65
N TYR A 364 -15.43 20.95 22.75
CA TYR A 364 -16.15 20.62 24.00
C TYR A 364 -16.36 21.80 24.97
N GLY A 365 -16.39 23.04 24.47
CA GLY A 365 -16.55 24.23 25.29
C GLY A 365 -17.90 24.34 26.00
N ASN A 366 -18.34 25.57 26.25
CA ASN A 366 -19.52 25.95 27.08
C ASN A 366 -20.87 25.29 26.73
N PHE A 367 -20.97 24.56 25.63
CA PHE A 367 -22.22 23.92 25.15
C PHE A 367 -22.23 22.40 25.34
N PHE A 368 -21.14 21.84 25.83
CA PHE A 368 -21.04 20.42 26.11
C PHE A 368 -21.94 20.03 27.28
N THR A 369 -22.90 19.15 27.02
CA THR A 369 -23.86 18.69 28.04
C THR A 369 -23.44 17.42 28.74
N GLY A 370 -22.47 16.71 28.18
CA GLY A 370 -21.83 15.54 28.79
C GLY A 370 -21.55 14.43 27.79
N PRO A 371 -20.64 13.51 28.14
CA PRO A 371 -20.37 12.30 27.39
C PRO A 371 -21.32 11.17 27.80
N THR A 372 -21.40 10.15 26.93
CA THR A 372 -21.69 8.80 27.37
C THR A 372 -20.42 7.95 27.28
N PHE A 373 -20.33 6.97 28.16
CA PHE A 373 -19.20 6.05 28.21
C PHE A 373 -19.67 4.63 27.89
N ASP A 374 -18.71 3.79 27.55
CA ASP A 374 -18.90 2.36 27.43
C ASP A 374 -19.25 1.71 28.81
N SER A 375 -19.40 0.40 28.83
CA SER A 375 -19.72 -0.32 30.05
C SER A 375 -18.62 -0.27 31.14
N SER A 376 -17.37 0.05 30.76
CA SER A 376 -16.28 0.26 31.73
C SER A 376 -16.35 1.63 32.42
N GLY A 377 -17.02 2.59 31.80
CA GLY A 377 -17.07 3.97 32.23
C GLY A 377 -15.82 4.79 31.92
N THR A 378 -14.90 4.23 31.09
CA THR A 378 -13.62 4.86 30.79
C THR A 378 -13.40 5.18 29.33
N ILE A 379 -14.23 4.66 28.41
CA ILE A 379 -14.11 4.92 26.98
C ILE A 379 -15.29 5.77 26.51
N PHE A 380 -14.96 6.93 25.96
CA PHE A 380 -15.92 7.91 25.45
C PHE A 380 -16.69 7.34 24.23
N GLN A 381 -18.01 7.29 24.29
CA GLN A 381 -18.87 6.74 23.24
C GLN A 381 -19.63 7.78 22.46
N SER A 382 -20.02 8.88 23.11
CA SER A 382 -20.70 9.98 22.45
C SER A 382 -20.47 11.30 23.15
N ALA A 383 -20.61 12.40 22.43
CA ALA A 383 -20.66 13.76 22.96
C ALA A 383 -21.99 14.41 22.59
N ASN A 384 -22.61 15.04 23.57
CA ASN A 384 -23.86 15.79 23.40
C ASN A 384 -23.65 17.27 23.68
N PHE A 385 -24.34 18.10 22.92
CA PHE A 385 -24.25 19.56 23.00
C PHE A 385 -25.64 20.16 23.00
N GLU A 386 -25.85 21.14 23.84
CA GLU A 386 -27.12 21.93 23.87
C GLU A 386 -26.88 23.40 23.55
N VAL A 387 -27.81 23.92 22.83
CA VAL A 387 -27.92 25.36 22.55
C VAL A 387 -28.23 26.14 23.78
N PRO A 388 -27.42 27.11 24.21
CA PRO A 388 -27.90 28.04 25.23
C PRO A 388 -29.06 28.87 24.68
N ALA A 389 -30.04 29.10 25.53
CA ALA A 389 -31.12 30.05 25.24
C ALA A 389 -30.54 31.44 24.98
N ALA A 390 -31.14 32.18 24.05
CA ALA A 390 -30.72 33.57 23.76
C ALA A 390 -30.66 34.39 25.05
N GLY A 391 -29.46 34.97 25.35
CA GLY A 391 -29.19 35.77 26.56
C GLY A 391 -28.58 35.00 27.75
N THR A 392 -28.19 33.76 27.58
CA THR A 392 -27.43 33.02 28.60
C THR A 392 -26.04 33.64 28.73
N GLU A 393 -25.64 34.07 29.92
CA GLU A 393 -24.26 34.49 30.21
C GLU A 393 -23.35 33.27 30.14
N CYS A 394 -22.21 33.41 29.42
CA CYS A 394 -21.17 32.42 29.44
C CYS A 394 -20.57 32.31 30.84
N LEU A 395 -20.05 31.14 31.20
CA LEU A 395 -19.27 30.98 32.44
C LEU A 395 -18.15 32.03 32.42
N ALA A 396 -18.12 32.84 33.51
CA ALA A 396 -17.12 33.91 33.66
C ALA A 396 -15.71 33.33 33.50
N ASP A 397 -14.88 34.05 32.78
CA ASP A 397 -13.44 33.81 32.48
C ASP A 397 -13.09 33.14 31.15
N THR A 398 -14.05 32.87 30.27
CA THR A 398 -13.73 32.43 28.88
C THR A 398 -14.10 33.52 27.86
N PRO A 399 -13.29 33.72 26.81
CA PRO A 399 -13.65 34.61 25.68
C PRO A 399 -15.01 34.23 25.13
N PRO A 400 -15.68 35.13 24.35
CA PRO A 400 -17.09 35.00 24.01
C PRO A 400 -17.44 33.58 23.62
N CYS A 401 -18.60 33.07 24.07
CA CYS A 401 -19.10 31.70 23.90
C CYS A 401 -18.99 31.22 22.44
N THR A 402 -17.79 30.90 22.04
CA THR A 402 -17.48 30.39 20.71
C THR A 402 -17.44 28.87 20.81
N MET A 403 -18.48 28.25 20.31
CA MET A 403 -18.35 26.84 19.94
C MET A 403 -17.47 26.79 18.69
N GLU A 404 -16.39 26.03 18.70
CA GLU A 404 -15.68 25.76 17.45
C GLU A 404 -16.58 24.94 16.55
N THR A 405 -16.90 25.50 15.40
CA THR A 405 -17.71 24.85 14.38
C THR A 405 -16.96 23.65 13.81
N PRO A 406 -17.67 22.63 13.32
CA PRO A 406 -17.04 21.55 12.56
C PRO A 406 -16.14 22.11 11.48
N GLN A 407 -14.94 21.59 11.35
CA GLN A 407 -13.99 22.01 10.32
C GLN A 407 -14.25 21.23 9.03
N LEU A 408 -14.21 21.92 7.91
CA LEU A 408 -14.11 21.33 6.61
C LEU A 408 -12.63 21.27 6.24
N ALA A 409 -12.08 20.08 6.10
CA ALA A 409 -10.75 19.89 5.57
C ALA A 409 -10.85 19.20 4.21
N GLY A 410 -9.98 19.59 3.32
CA GLY A 410 -9.88 18.95 2.03
C GLY A 410 -8.43 18.75 1.63
N THR A 411 -8.18 17.69 0.89
CA THR A 411 -6.86 17.43 0.31
C THR A 411 -7.03 17.03 -1.14
N TYR A 412 -6.27 17.65 -2.01
CA TYR A 412 -6.08 17.22 -3.39
C TYR A 412 -4.66 16.68 -3.55
N SER A 413 -4.51 15.57 -4.25
CA SER A 413 -3.20 15.05 -4.64
C SER A 413 -3.24 14.49 -6.03
N ARG A 414 -2.18 14.79 -6.79
CA ARG A 414 -1.89 14.18 -8.09
C ARG A 414 -0.62 13.37 -7.97
N GLU A 415 -0.71 12.10 -8.34
CA GLU A 415 0.40 11.18 -8.36
C GLU A 415 0.58 10.62 -9.77
N ASP A 416 1.80 10.63 -10.25
CA ASP A 416 2.19 10.04 -11.52
C ASP A 416 3.35 9.09 -11.28
N GLN A 417 3.32 7.92 -11.93
CA GLN A 417 4.37 6.93 -11.84
C GLN A 417 4.62 6.31 -13.22
N VAL A 418 5.89 6.13 -13.56
CA VAL A 418 6.33 5.43 -14.76
C VAL A 418 7.39 4.42 -14.38
N SER A 419 7.20 3.16 -14.79
CA SER A 419 8.19 2.09 -14.67
C SER A 419 8.57 1.58 -16.04
N ASN A 420 9.87 1.41 -16.28
CA ASN A 420 10.42 0.84 -17.51
C ASN A 420 11.39 -0.29 -17.16
N THR A 421 11.23 -1.43 -17.82
CA THR A 421 12.12 -2.58 -17.65
C THR A 421 12.55 -3.08 -19.02
N PHE A 422 13.85 -3.24 -19.19
CA PHE A 422 14.45 -3.92 -20.32
C PHE A 422 15.30 -5.08 -19.80
N GLU A 423 15.10 -6.24 -20.38
CA GLU A 423 15.80 -7.45 -20.00
C GLU A 423 16.15 -8.26 -21.24
N THR A 424 17.29 -8.94 -21.22
CA THR A 424 17.66 -9.94 -22.22
C THR A 424 18.21 -11.19 -21.52
N GLU A 425 17.69 -12.32 -21.93
CA GLU A 425 18.07 -13.65 -21.53
C GLU A 425 18.68 -14.38 -22.72
N VAL A 426 19.79 -15.07 -22.50
CA VAL A 426 20.41 -15.98 -23.46
C VAL A 426 20.47 -17.33 -22.80
N ALA A 427 19.71 -18.29 -23.27
CA ALA A 427 19.71 -19.68 -22.84
C ALA A 427 20.48 -20.53 -23.87
N TRP A 428 21.38 -21.36 -23.37
CA TRP A 428 22.09 -22.37 -24.13
C TRP A 428 21.89 -23.73 -23.48
N GLU A 429 21.20 -24.63 -24.14
CA GLU A 429 20.74 -25.90 -23.63
C GLU A 429 21.33 -27.05 -24.41
N THR A 430 21.80 -28.06 -23.71
CA THR A 430 22.33 -29.30 -24.28
C THR A 430 21.92 -30.48 -23.42
N ASP A 431 22.07 -31.73 -23.92
CA ASP A 431 21.70 -32.95 -23.17
C ASP A 431 22.32 -33.05 -21.76
N ARG A 432 23.40 -32.34 -21.48
CA ARG A 432 24.14 -32.43 -20.22
C ARG A 432 24.52 -31.11 -19.56
N PHE A 433 24.29 -30.02 -20.23
CA PHE A 433 24.76 -28.74 -19.74
C PHE A 433 23.87 -27.61 -20.24
N ASP A 434 23.36 -26.83 -19.33
CA ASP A 434 22.63 -25.61 -19.62
C ASP A 434 23.36 -24.39 -19.06
N ALA A 435 23.28 -23.29 -19.80
CA ALA A 435 23.77 -22.01 -19.38
C ALA A 435 22.76 -20.91 -19.71
N VAL A 436 22.34 -20.17 -18.71
CA VAL A 436 21.43 -19.04 -18.86
C VAL A 436 22.14 -17.77 -18.39
N ALA A 437 22.23 -16.80 -19.28
CA ALA A 437 22.75 -15.48 -18.96
C ALA A 437 21.66 -14.44 -19.08
N LYS A 438 21.44 -13.65 -18.02
CA LYS A 438 20.46 -12.58 -17.99
C LYS A 438 21.13 -11.24 -17.70
N PHE A 439 20.69 -10.19 -18.37
CA PHE A 439 21.09 -8.83 -18.05
C PHE A 439 19.95 -7.87 -18.32
N GLY A 440 19.87 -6.84 -17.51
CA GLY A 440 18.78 -5.90 -17.67
C GLY A 440 18.91 -4.65 -16.83
N LYS A 441 17.94 -3.80 -17.04
CA LYS A 441 17.73 -2.56 -16.28
C LYS A 441 16.25 -2.36 -16.05
N THR A 442 15.90 -2.13 -14.80
CA THR A 442 14.57 -1.62 -14.42
C THR A 442 14.72 -0.24 -13.80
N SER A 443 13.76 0.65 -14.05
CA SER A 443 13.76 2.00 -13.49
C SER A 443 12.33 2.49 -13.31
N ALA A 444 12.08 3.17 -12.22
CA ALA A 444 10.81 3.85 -11.96
C ALA A 444 11.06 5.29 -11.51
N ASN A 445 10.13 6.16 -11.88
CA ASN A 445 10.07 7.54 -11.44
C ASN A 445 8.63 7.85 -11.09
N GLY A 446 8.39 8.52 -9.96
CA GLY A 446 7.02 8.86 -9.55
C GLY A 446 6.92 9.45 -8.16
N GLY A 447 5.67 9.65 -7.76
CA GLY A 447 5.27 10.20 -6.48
C GLY A 447 4.26 11.33 -6.63
N PRO A 448 3.74 11.86 -5.52
CA PRO A 448 2.84 13.00 -5.54
C PRO A 448 3.52 14.24 -6.15
N SER A 449 3.16 14.58 -7.37
CA SER A 449 3.66 15.80 -8.04
C SER A 449 3.07 17.07 -7.42
N MET A 450 1.90 16.94 -6.80
CA MET A 450 1.21 17.97 -6.03
C MET A 450 0.38 17.30 -4.94
N ARG A 451 0.53 17.75 -3.71
CA ARG A 451 -0.38 17.50 -2.60
C ARG A 451 -0.75 18.84 -1.99
N PHE A 452 -2.02 19.14 -1.94
CA PHE A 452 -2.52 20.44 -1.53
C PHE A 452 -3.65 20.25 -0.52
N GLY A 453 -3.52 20.84 0.67
CA GLY A 453 -4.51 20.75 1.73
C GLY A 453 -5.18 22.10 2.01
N VAL A 454 -6.47 22.07 2.28
CA VAL A 454 -7.28 23.22 2.69
C VAL A 454 -8.00 22.86 3.97
N ALA A 455 -7.97 23.76 4.96
CA ALA A 455 -8.84 23.70 6.11
C ALA A 455 -9.79 24.89 6.10
N ALA A 456 -11.08 24.60 6.25
CA ALA A 456 -12.12 25.59 6.24
C ALA A 456 -12.86 25.56 7.58
N LYS A 457 -13.10 26.72 8.16
CA LYS A 457 -14.00 26.88 9.31
C LYS A 457 -15.28 27.50 8.83
N PRO A 458 -16.44 26.81 8.87
CA PRO A 458 -17.69 27.43 8.50
C PRO A 458 -18.02 28.54 9.50
N ARG A 459 -18.15 29.77 9.03
CA ARG A 459 -18.70 30.87 9.80
C ARG A 459 -20.17 31.00 9.44
N LEU A 460 -21.01 31.03 10.45
CA LEU A 460 -22.45 31.26 10.28
C LEU A 460 -22.79 32.64 10.77
N THR A 461 -23.37 33.43 9.86
CA THR A 461 -23.94 34.73 10.16
C THR A 461 -25.45 34.56 10.19
N VAL A 462 -26.05 34.52 11.34
CA VAL A 462 -27.50 34.60 11.51
C VAL A 462 -27.86 36.05 11.80
N THR A 463 -28.53 36.70 10.83
CA THR A 463 -29.17 38.02 10.98
C THR A 463 -28.32 39.10 11.65
N GLY A 464 -27.17 39.48 11.07
CA GLY A 464 -26.45 40.71 11.40
C GLY A 464 -25.74 40.75 12.76
N GLN A 465 -25.78 39.69 13.52
CA GLN A 465 -24.90 39.44 14.64
C GLN A 465 -24.10 38.18 14.38
N GLU A 466 -22.80 38.27 14.60
CA GLU A 466 -21.98 37.07 14.69
C GLU A 466 -22.47 36.27 15.89
N GLN A 467 -23.37 35.35 15.65
CA GLN A 467 -23.81 34.40 16.67
C GLN A 467 -22.99 33.14 16.46
N ASN A 468 -22.08 32.90 17.37
CA ASN A 468 -21.46 31.60 17.60
C ASN A 468 -22.56 30.68 18.14
N GLY A 469 -23.42 30.18 17.31
CA GLY A 469 -24.61 29.44 17.72
C GLY A 469 -24.67 28.10 17.01
N ASN A 470 -24.89 27.13 17.75
CA ASN A 470 -25.62 25.90 17.61
C ASN A 470 -25.76 25.21 16.27
N PHE A 471 -24.69 24.61 15.89
CA PHE A 471 -24.67 23.92 14.62
C PHE A 471 -24.71 22.42 14.77
N PHE A 472 -24.45 21.96 15.97
CA PHE A 472 -24.09 20.58 16.24
C PHE A 472 -24.75 20.12 17.53
N SER A 473 -25.53 19.04 17.44
CA SER A 473 -26.23 18.47 18.61
C SER A 473 -25.48 17.31 19.26
N GLY A 474 -24.57 16.68 18.55
CA GLY A 474 -23.75 15.62 19.11
C GLY A 474 -23.11 14.70 18.06
N TRP A 475 -22.34 13.76 18.56
CA TRP A 475 -21.85 12.64 17.80
C TRP A 475 -21.84 11.37 18.66
N ALA A 476 -21.94 10.24 18.01
CA ALA A 476 -21.87 8.94 18.68
C ALA A 476 -21.20 7.90 17.78
N PHE A 477 -20.46 6.98 18.38
CA PHE A 477 -20.01 5.79 17.67
C PHE A 477 -21.16 4.84 17.42
N THR A 478 -21.14 4.21 16.27
CA THR A 478 -22.07 3.16 15.84
C THR A 478 -21.25 1.96 15.34
N ASP A 479 -21.90 0.83 15.09
CA ASP A 479 -21.25 -0.36 14.52
C ASP A 479 -20.63 -0.08 13.13
N ASP A 480 -21.17 0.93 12.40
CA ASP A 480 -20.74 1.28 11.05
C ASP A 480 -19.81 2.51 10.99
N GLY A 481 -19.52 3.17 12.12
CA GLY A 481 -18.65 4.35 12.17
C GLY A 481 -19.08 5.42 13.14
N VAL A 482 -19.03 6.69 12.75
CA VAL A 482 -19.42 7.85 13.59
C VAL A 482 -20.69 8.46 13.04
N ASN A 483 -21.71 8.55 13.90
CA ASN A 483 -22.91 9.32 13.63
C ASN A 483 -22.73 10.76 14.12
N MET A 484 -22.86 11.75 13.23
CA MET A 484 -22.75 13.18 13.56
C MET A 484 -24.10 13.84 13.37
N GLU A 485 -24.62 14.46 14.42
CA GLU A 485 -25.92 15.13 14.39
C GLU A 485 -25.77 16.65 14.23
N PHE A 486 -26.23 17.16 13.10
CA PHE A 486 -26.23 18.59 12.81
C PHE A 486 -27.65 19.15 12.87
N SER A 487 -27.79 20.42 13.29
CA SER A 487 -29.07 21.13 13.21
C SER A 487 -29.53 21.22 11.73
N PRO A 488 -30.87 21.27 11.48
CA PRO A 488 -31.40 21.44 10.12
C PRO A 488 -30.85 22.69 9.42
N GLU A 489 -30.58 23.76 10.17
CA GLU A 489 -30.07 25.02 9.65
C GLU A 489 -28.61 24.86 9.12
N ILE A 490 -27.79 24.09 9.83
CA ILE A 490 -26.44 23.77 9.34
C ILE A 490 -26.45 22.89 8.11
N GLN A 491 -27.28 21.86 8.11
CA GLN A 491 -27.41 21.00 6.94
C GLN A 491 -27.81 21.83 5.71
N GLU A 492 -28.69 22.83 5.88
CA GLU A 492 -29.05 23.71 4.80
C GLU A 492 -27.93 24.67 4.40
N ASN A 493 -27.18 25.20 5.35
CA ASN A 493 -26.02 26.07 5.08
C ASN A 493 -24.85 25.33 4.42
N ILE A 494 -24.60 24.10 4.84
CA ILE A 494 -23.64 23.22 4.15
C ILE A 494 -24.07 22.97 2.71
N LYS A 495 -25.38 22.71 2.47
CA LYS A 495 -25.93 22.54 1.12
C LYS A 495 -25.77 23.79 0.24
N ASN A 496 -25.89 24.95 0.84
CA ASN A 496 -25.82 26.22 0.14
C ASN A 496 -24.39 26.77 -0.01
N GLY A 497 -23.36 26.02 0.38
CA GLY A 497 -21.97 26.43 0.25
C GLY A 497 -21.58 27.66 1.09
N ILE A 498 -22.39 27.99 2.12
CA ILE A 498 -22.13 29.14 3.00
C ILE A 498 -21.07 28.75 4.02
N ALA A 499 -19.82 28.74 3.62
CA ALA A 499 -18.69 28.60 4.52
C ALA A 499 -17.64 29.65 4.18
N GLN A 500 -17.12 30.36 5.18
CA GLN A 500 -15.84 31.08 5.00
C GLN A 500 -14.71 30.06 5.20
N ILE A 501 -13.82 30.00 4.23
CA ILE A 501 -12.62 29.17 4.32
C ILE A 501 -11.53 30.02 4.92
N ASP A 502 -10.99 29.60 6.05
CA ASP A 502 -9.75 30.14 6.58
C ASP A 502 -8.57 29.37 5.96
N ILE A 503 -7.87 30.04 5.07
CA ILE A 503 -6.79 29.40 4.28
C ILE A 503 -5.47 29.31 5.07
N GLY A 504 -5.44 29.76 6.31
CA GLY A 504 -4.22 29.85 7.13
C GLY A 504 -3.47 28.52 7.36
N SER A 505 -4.04 27.38 6.97
CA SER A 505 -3.44 26.05 7.15
C SER A 505 -3.16 25.29 5.86
N THR A 506 -3.11 25.98 4.71
CA THR A 506 -2.87 25.31 3.43
C THR A 506 -1.41 24.93 3.27
N GLY A 507 -1.12 23.65 3.29
CA GLY A 507 0.17 23.09 2.90
C GLY A 507 0.11 22.58 1.47
N SER A 508 1.14 22.85 0.67
CA SER A 508 1.32 22.22 -0.62
C SER A 508 2.68 21.57 -0.68
N GLY A 509 2.73 20.29 -1.04
CA GLY A 509 3.98 19.55 -1.11
C GLY A 509 4.10 18.75 -2.40
N PHE A 510 5.31 18.34 -2.71
CA PHE A 510 5.61 17.36 -3.73
C PHE A 510 6.64 16.34 -3.22
N VAL A 511 6.59 15.15 -3.78
CA VAL A 511 7.62 14.12 -3.61
C VAL A 511 7.93 13.57 -5.00
N ASN A 512 9.20 13.43 -5.31
CA ASN A 512 9.68 12.75 -6.50
C ASN A 512 10.66 11.65 -6.08
N SER A 513 10.40 10.44 -6.49
CA SER A 513 11.27 9.29 -6.22
C SER A 513 11.71 8.66 -7.52
N GLU A 514 13.01 8.44 -7.63
CA GLU A 514 13.62 7.72 -8.74
C GLU A 514 14.30 6.47 -8.19
N LEU A 515 13.95 5.32 -8.74
CA LEU A 515 14.55 4.04 -8.41
C LEU A 515 15.06 3.39 -9.69
N SER A 516 16.30 2.92 -9.70
CA SER A 516 16.89 2.24 -10.86
C SER A 516 17.78 1.09 -10.40
N GLN A 517 17.58 -0.08 -11.01
CA GLN A 517 18.45 -1.23 -10.80
C GLN A 517 18.98 -1.74 -12.13
N ARG A 518 20.28 -2.06 -12.16
CA ARG A 518 20.94 -2.83 -13.23
C ARG A 518 21.36 -4.16 -12.66
N TYR A 519 21.32 -5.19 -13.49
CA TYR A 519 21.75 -6.52 -13.07
C TYR A 519 22.38 -7.30 -14.23
N ALA A 520 23.20 -8.27 -13.84
CA ALA A 520 23.73 -9.30 -14.70
C ALA A 520 23.78 -10.60 -13.90
N GLU A 521 23.37 -11.69 -14.52
CA GLU A 521 23.23 -13.02 -13.91
C GLU A 521 23.74 -14.07 -14.89
N LEU A 522 24.36 -15.12 -14.35
CA LEU A 522 24.78 -16.30 -15.08
C LEU A 522 24.48 -17.52 -14.25
N ASP A 523 23.70 -18.45 -14.79
CA ASP A 523 23.35 -19.73 -14.19
C ASP A 523 23.86 -20.86 -15.10
N LEU A 524 24.43 -21.88 -14.49
CA LEU A 524 25.00 -23.04 -15.14
C LEU A 524 24.43 -24.30 -14.48
N THR A 525 23.92 -25.23 -15.26
CA THR A 525 23.43 -26.53 -14.81
C THR A 525 24.17 -27.64 -15.51
N TYR A 526 24.63 -28.63 -14.76
CA TYR A 526 25.24 -29.84 -15.32
C TYR A 526 24.46 -31.05 -14.83
N TYR A 527 23.97 -31.87 -15.77
CA TYR A 527 23.14 -33.04 -15.52
C TYR A 527 23.98 -34.32 -15.45
N PHE A 528 23.60 -35.22 -14.54
CA PHE A 528 24.22 -36.53 -14.34
C PHE A 528 23.18 -37.63 -14.54
N ASP A 529 23.57 -38.76 -15.09
CA ASP A 529 22.71 -39.93 -15.20
C ASP A 529 22.80 -40.80 -13.90
N SER A 530 22.47 -40.23 -12.74
CA SER A 530 22.64 -40.86 -11.44
C SER A 530 21.69 -40.31 -10.38
N PHE A 531 21.74 -40.83 -9.13
CA PHE A 531 21.02 -40.26 -7.99
C PHE A 531 21.24 -38.75 -7.79
N LEU A 532 22.39 -38.27 -8.04
CA LEU A 532 22.67 -36.86 -8.19
C LEU A 532 22.21 -36.49 -9.61
N ASP A 533 21.04 -35.83 -9.70
CA ASP A 533 20.46 -35.45 -10.96
C ASP A 533 21.24 -34.33 -11.62
N SER A 534 21.42 -33.23 -10.92
CA SER A 534 22.11 -32.08 -11.45
C SER A 534 22.88 -31.28 -10.39
N ILE A 535 23.86 -30.51 -10.82
CA ILE A 535 24.47 -29.45 -10.04
C ILE A 535 24.23 -28.12 -10.75
N GLN A 536 23.65 -27.19 -10.06
CA GLN A 536 23.46 -25.83 -10.50
C GLN A 536 24.44 -24.90 -9.77
N ALA A 537 24.98 -23.92 -10.48
CA ALA A 537 25.82 -22.87 -9.91
C ALA A 537 25.59 -21.56 -10.65
N GLY A 538 25.42 -20.47 -9.92
CA GLY A 538 25.20 -19.19 -10.56
C GLY A 538 25.82 -18.02 -9.80
N ALA A 539 25.90 -16.89 -10.49
CA ALA A 539 26.37 -15.64 -9.95
C ALA A 539 25.53 -14.48 -10.47
N LYS A 540 25.17 -13.56 -9.58
CA LYS A 540 24.36 -12.37 -9.91
C LYS A 540 25.00 -11.11 -9.34
N TRP A 541 25.09 -10.08 -10.15
CA TRP A 541 25.44 -8.74 -9.76
C TRP A 541 24.24 -7.82 -9.91
N ARG A 542 24.01 -6.99 -8.89
CA ARG A 542 22.95 -5.97 -8.88
C ARG A 542 23.51 -4.64 -8.39
N ASP A 543 23.07 -3.54 -9.00
CA ASP A 543 23.44 -2.17 -8.62
C ASP A 543 22.15 -1.34 -8.62
N LEU A 544 21.63 -1.08 -7.41
CA LEU A 544 20.42 -0.32 -7.16
C LEU A 544 20.79 1.09 -6.75
N SER A 545 20.12 2.08 -7.31
CA SER A 545 20.18 3.49 -6.92
C SER A 545 18.79 4.03 -6.67
N ILE A 546 18.65 4.83 -5.63
CA ILE A 546 17.44 5.53 -5.24
C ILE A 546 17.79 6.99 -5.03
N HIS A 547 16.99 7.87 -5.60
CA HIS A 547 16.97 9.29 -5.30
C HIS A 547 15.55 9.66 -4.89
N ARG A 548 15.41 10.31 -3.74
CA ARG A 548 14.13 10.84 -3.27
C ARG A 548 14.28 12.31 -2.96
N GLU A 549 13.45 13.12 -3.61
CA GLU A 549 13.38 14.55 -3.40
C GLU A 549 12.01 14.93 -2.87
N THR A 550 11.99 15.75 -1.81
CA THR A 550 10.75 16.34 -1.29
C THR A 550 10.82 17.85 -1.32
N GLY A 551 9.67 18.49 -1.33
CA GLY A 551 9.63 19.94 -1.28
C GLY A 551 8.21 20.48 -1.19
N ARG A 552 8.11 21.80 -1.28
CA ARG A 552 6.84 22.52 -1.27
C ARG A 552 6.57 23.17 -2.62
N ASN A 553 5.28 23.26 -2.94
CA ASN A 553 4.78 24.07 -4.04
C ASN A 553 4.30 25.39 -3.43
N GLU A 554 4.94 26.50 -3.77
CA GLU A 554 4.67 27.79 -3.15
C GLU A 554 4.17 28.81 -4.18
N TRP A 555 3.19 29.60 -3.81
CA TRP A 555 2.70 30.74 -4.56
C TRP A 555 3.10 32.03 -3.83
N TYR A 556 3.73 32.96 -4.54
CA TYR A 556 4.25 34.18 -3.95
C TYR A 556 3.36 35.37 -4.31
N ALA A 557 2.80 36.04 -3.28
CA ALA A 557 2.10 37.30 -3.44
C ALA A 557 3.08 38.47 -3.76
N ASP A 558 4.29 38.37 -3.23
CA ASP A 558 5.44 39.27 -3.57
C ASP A 558 6.70 38.41 -3.75
N PRO A 559 7.01 38.00 -4.99
CA PRO A 559 8.19 37.15 -5.27
C PRO A 559 9.52 37.86 -4.90
N ALA A 560 9.56 39.22 -4.94
CA ALA A 560 10.78 39.96 -4.65
C ALA A 560 11.14 39.90 -3.17
N ASN A 561 10.15 39.83 -2.29
CA ASN A 561 10.32 39.76 -0.84
C ASN A 561 9.97 38.35 -0.29
N GLN A 562 9.73 37.37 -1.16
CA GLN A 562 9.35 35.97 -0.81
C GLN A 562 8.12 35.87 0.11
N VAL A 563 7.19 36.82 -0.01
CA VAL A 563 5.92 36.76 0.73
C VAL A 563 4.98 35.76 0.07
N ARG A 564 4.71 34.67 0.76
CA ARG A 564 3.77 33.65 0.27
C ARG A 564 2.34 34.16 0.34
N TYR A 565 1.46 33.67 -0.56
CA TYR A 565 0.08 34.14 -0.60
C TYR A 565 -0.68 33.82 0.70
N GLN A 566 -0.37 32.67 1.33
CA GLN A 566 -0.97 32.28 2.60
C GLN A 566 -0.58 33.16 3.79
N ASP A 567 0.52 33.88 3.69
CA ASP A 567 1.01 34.83 4.72
C ASP A 567 0.37 36.20 4.56
N THR A 568 -0.48 36.39 3.56
CA THR A 568 -1.17 37.68 3.34
C THR A 568 -2.54 37.69 4.01
N PRO A 569 -3.00 38.83 4.57
CA PRO A 569 -4.35 38.96 5.15
C PRO A 569 -5.47 38.60 4.15
N GLU A 570 -5.22 38.76 2.86
CA GLU A 570 -6.14 38.48 1.77
C GLU A 570 -6.13 37.03 1.33
N GLY A 571 -5.03 36.30 1.57
CA GLY A 571 -4.92 34.87 1.35
C GLY A 571 -5.68 34.06 2.39
N ALA A 572 -5.98 34.67 3.54
CA ALA A 572 -6.66 34.01 4.65
C ALA A 572 -8.20 33.99 4.52
N VAL A 573 -8.79 34.51 3.44
CA VAL A 573 -10.25 34.54 3.25
C VAL A 573 -10.66 33.88 1.96
N ALA A 574 -11.31 32.74 2.06
CA ALA A 574 -11.89 32.04 0.92
C ALA A 574 -13.30 32.55 0.57
N GLN A 575 -13.59 32.48 -0.71
CA GLN A 575 -14.86 32.90 -1.29
C GLN A 575 -15.78 31.67 -1.47
N PRO A 576 -17.11 31.83 -1.47
CA PRO A 576 -18.07 30.75 -1.74
C PRO A 576 -17.85 29.99 -3.06
N ASP A 577 -17.17 30.61 -4.02
CA ASP A 577 -16.92 30.08 -5.37
C ASP A 577 -15.96 28.86 -5.40
N TYR A 578 -15.43 28.43 -4.25
CA TYR A 578 -14.49 27.28 -4.15
C TYR A 578 -15.16 25.95 -3.85
N PHE A 579 -16.46 25.95 -3.63
CA PHE A 579 -17.20 24.71 -3.36
C PHE A 579 -17.90 24.21 -4.62
N TYR A 580 -18.11 22.90 -4.70
CA TYR A 580 -19.00 22.35 -5.71
C TYR A 580 -20.41 22.91 -5.52
N ASP A 581 -21.07 23.23 -6.62
CA ASP A 581 -22.47 23.67 -6.61
C ASP A 581 -23.41 22.61 -6.01
N ASP A 582 -23.03 21.33 -6.16
CA ASP A 582 -23.79 20.19 -5.61
C ASP A 582 -22.98 19.53 -4.48
N PRO A 583 -23.41 19.65 -3.20
CA PRO A 583 -22.77 18.94 -2.09
C PRO A 583 -22.92 17.42 -2.25
N ILE A 584 -21.97 16.69 -1.69
CA ILE A 584 -22.01 15.23 -1.72
C ILE A 584 -23.11 14.75 -0.78
N THR A 585 -24.12 14.08 -1.35
CA THR A 585 -25.28 13.53 -0.63
C THR A 585 -25.34 12.02 -0.77
N ASN A 586 -26.23 11.37 -0.01
CA ASN A 586 -26.40 9.91 -0.02
C ASN A 586 -25.15 9.14 0.41
N ILE A 587 -24.57 9.55 1.53
CA ILE A 587 -23.44 8.87 2.15
C ILE A 587 -23.98 7.60 2.82
N PRO A 588 -23.63 6.39 2.37
CA PRO A 588 -24.07 5.15 2.99
C PRO A 588 -23.42 4.90 4.35
N GLY A 589 -24.06 4.05 5.16
CA GLY A 589 -23.57 3.70 6.50
C GLY A 589 -23.91 4.78 7.52
N GLY A 590 -24.23 4.48 8.74
CA GLY A 590 -24.70 5.32 9.85
C GLY A 590 -24.28 6.79 9.99
N PHE A 591 -23.83 7.41 8.90
CA PHE A 591 -23.46 8.82 8.83
C PHE A 591 -24.70 9.68 8.78
N SER A 592 -25.06 10.35 9.86
CA SER A 592 -26.15 11.31 9.85
C SER A 592 -25.78 12.65 9.21
N ALA A 593 -24.50 12.93 9.01
CA ALA A 593 -24.05 13.97 8.12
C ALA A 593 -24.36 13.57 6.65
N ASN A 594 -25.64 13.58 6.28
CA ASN A 594 -26.05 13.21 4.92
C ASN A 594 -25.56 14.18 3.85
N VAL A 595 -24.70 15.12 4.22
CA VAL A 595 -24.19 16.17 3.34
C VAL A 595 -22.78 16.52 3.75
N VAL A 596 -21.82 16.29 2.85
CA VAL A 596 -20.46 16.81 2.98
C VAL A 596 -20.23 17.82 1.85
N PRO A 597 -19.88 19.08 2.16
CA PRO A 597 -19.53 20.03 1.13
C PRO A 597 -18.26 19.57 0.44
N GLY A 598 -18.25 19.59 -0.88
CA GLY A 598 -17.07 19.28 -1.67
C GLY A 598 -16.28 20.55 -2.00
N ILE A 599 -14.97 20.50 -1.86
CA ILE A 599 -14.07 21.56 -2.31
C ILE A 599 -13.73 21.31 -3.79
N ASP A 600 -14.03 22.28 -4.65
CA ASP A 600 -13.59 22.26 -6.04
C ASP A 600 -12.14 22.71 -6.13
N PHE A 601 -11.22 21.78 -5.97
CA PHE A 601 -9.79 22.05 -5.98
C PHE A 601 -9.28 22.53 -7.33
N GLU A 602 -9.86 22.13 -8.44
CA GLU A 602 -9.49 22.62 -9.76
C GLU A 602 -9.79 24.11 -9.86
N ARG A 603 -10.99 24.50 -9.47
CA ARG A 603 -11.42 25.90 -9.42
C ARG A 603 -10.55 26.71 -8.46
N TYR A 604 -10.27 26.16 -7.28
CA TYR A 604 -9.44 26.79 -6.27
C TYR A 604 -8.01 27.03 -6.78
N LEU A 605 -7.35 26.02 -7.35
CA LEU A 605 -6.01 26.14 -7.93
C LEU A 605 -5.99 27.09 -9.12
N GLN A 606 -7.05 27.11 -9.94
CA GLN A 606 -7.15 28.07 -11.04
C GLN A 606 -7.18 29.51 -10.54
N ILE A 607 -7.95 29.82 -9.51
CA ILE A 607 -8.03 31.17 -8.93
C ILE A 607 -6.68 31.59 -8.35
N ILE A 608 -5.97 30.68 -7.65
CA ILE A 608 -4.64 30.99 -7.11
C ILE A 608 -3.64 31.23 -8.25
N ASN A 609 -3.63 30.38 -9.26
CA ASN A 609 -2.72 30.50 -10.39
C ASN A 609 -3.00 31.74 -11.23
N ASP A 610 -4.28 32.12 -11.43
CA ASP A 610 -4.65 33.35 -12.15
C ASP A 610 -4.21 34.61 -11.40
N ARG A 611 -4.19 34.55 -10.06
CA ARG A 611 -3.83 35.69 -9.21
C ARG A 611 -2.34 35.83 -8.95
N TYR A 612 -1.65 34.71 -8.66
CA TYR A 612 -0.27 34.69 -8.20
C TYR A 612 0.71 34.03 -9.19
N GLY A 613 0.22 33.54 -10.33
CA GLY A 613 1.00 32.73 -11.26
C GLY A 613 1.10 31.25 -10.82
N PRO A 614 1.81 30.43 -11.61
CA PRO A 614 2.01 29.02 -11.27
C PRO A 614 2.87 28.87 -10.02
N ALA A 615 2.63 27.81 -9.27
CA ALA A 615 3.43 27.47 -8.10
C ALA A 615 4.92 27.31 -8.43
N VAL A 616 5.77 27.77 -7.54
CA VAL A 616 7.22 27.56 -7.59
C VAL A 616 7.56 26.35 -6.72
N ARG A 617 8.29 25.38 -7.30
CA ARG A 617 8.80 24.23 -6.54
C ARG A 617 10.01 24.66 -5.71
N VAL A 618 9.93 24.46 -4.41
CA VAL A 618 10.98 24.75 -3.44
C VAL A 618 11.41 23.42 -2.82
N PRO A 619 12.56 22.84 -3.25
CA PRO A 619 13.08 21.63 -2.65
C PRO A 619 13.37 21.80 -1.16
N GLU A 620 13.03 20.79 -0.38
CA GLU A 620 13.40 20.71 1.03
C GLU A 620 14.48 19.64 1.21
N PRO A 621 15.68 20.01 1.71
CA PRO A 621 16.73 19.03 2.00
C PRO A 621 16.28 17.96 2.99
N ASN A 622 15.26 18.26 3.78
CA ASN A 622 14.62 17.35 4.69
C ASN A 622 13.90 16.25 3.91
N ASN A 623 14.06 14.99 4.29
CA ASN A 623 13.50 13.85 3.59
C ASN A 623 13.95 13.70 2.13
N THR A 624 15.00 14.42 1.72
CA THR A 624 15.72 14.23 0.45
C THR A 624 16.93 13.37 0.74
N TYR A 625 17.06 12.25 0.03
CA TYR A 625 18.20 11.34 0.22
C TYR A 625 18.55 10.58 -1.06
N ASP A 626 19.83 10.18 -1.13
CA ASP A 626 20.36 9.27 -2.13
C ASP A 626 20.80 7.98 -1.45
N LEU A 627 20.34 6.84 -1.95
CA LEU A 627 20.77 5.52 -1.49
C LEU A 627 21.25 4.68 -2.66
N SER A 628 22.27 3.85 -2.42
CA SER A 628 22.69 2.83 -3.35
C SER A 628 23.00 1.51 -2.66
N GLU A 629 22.62 0.41 -3.31
CA GLU A 629 22.96 -0.94 -2.87
C GLU A 629 23.64 -1.68 -4.01
N ARG A 630 24.86 -2.12 -3.79
CA ARG A 630 25.56 -3.00 -4.71
C ARG A 630 25.69 -4.38 -4.10
N ILE A 631 25.18 -5.39 -4.81
CA ILE A 631 25.10 -6.75 -4.33
C ILE A 631 25.80 -7.68 -5.30
N TRP A 632 26.70 -8.49 -4.78
CA TRP A 632 27.26 -9.64 -5.46
C TRP A 632 26.77 -10.90 -4.75
N SER A 633 26.12 -11.78 -5.48
CA SER A 633 25.67 -13.06 -4.93
C SER A 633 26.13 -14.21 -5.82
N GLY A 634 26.30 -15.37 -5.23
CA GLY A 634 26.58 -16.60 -5.94
C GLY A 634 26.02 -17.78 -5.17
N TYR A 635 25.67 -18.84 -5.89
CA TYR A 635 25.13 -20.05 -5.29
C TYR A 635 25.66 -21.32 -5.92
N VAL A 636 25.55 -22.41 -5.18
CA VAL A 636 25.69 -23.78 -5.65
C VAL A 636 24.56 -24.61 -5.07
N GLN A 637 23.90 -25.40 -5.89
CA GLN A 637 22.79 -26.29 -5.54
C GLN A 637 23.02 -27.66 -6.18
N ALA A 638 22.79 -28.72 -5.44
CA ALA A 638 22.77 -30.09 -5.92
C ALA A 638 21.35 -30.62 -5.85
N ASN A 639 20.83 -31.12 -6.96
CA ASN A 639 19.51 -31.71 -7.09
C ASN A 639 19.66 -33.23 -7.11
N PHE A 640 18.74 -33.92 -6.43
CA PHE A 640 18.78 -35.37 -6.26
C PHE A 640 17.44 -35.96 -6.70
N GLU A 641 17.49 -37.02 -7.50
CA GLU A 641 16.31 -37.78 -7.92
C GLU A 641 16.55 -39.28 -7.86
N ALA A 642 15.55 -39.97 -7.37
CA ALA A 642 15.48 -41.45 -7.34
C ALA A 642 14.03 -41.87 -7.27
N ASP A 643 13.66 -43.12 -7.59
CA ASP A 643 12.28 -43.67 -7.73
C ASP A 643 11.16 -43.02 -6.91
N ARG A 644 11.42 -42.58 -5.71
CA ARG A 644 10.44 -42.02 -4.75
C ARG A 644 10.94 -40.79 -4.00
N PHE A 645 12.14 -40.37 -4.29
CA PHE A 645 12.79 -39.28 -3.58
C PHE A 645 13.34 -38.26 -4.58
N ARG A 646 12.99 -37.01 -4.39
CA ARG A 646 13.63 -35.89 -5.07
C ARG A 646 13.88 -34.75 -4.08
N GLY A 647 14.83 -33.91 -4.36
CA GLY A 647 15.13 -32.77 -3.49
C GLY A 647 16.41 -32.08 -3.84
N ASN A 648 16.63 -30.98 -3.21
CA ASN A 648 17.83 -30.16 -3.40
C ASN A 648 18.50 -29.77 -2.08
N ILE A 649 19.77 -29.49 -2.17
CA ILE A 649 20.56 -28.85 -1.12
C ILE A 649 21.45 -27.78 -1.74
N GLY A 650 21.44 -26.60 -1.20
CA GLY A 650 22.23 -25.51 -1.74
C GLY A 650 22.72 -24.50 -0.71
N LEU A 651 23.62 -23.66 -1.16
CA LEU A 651 24.15 -22.54 -0.40
C LEU A 651 24.23 -21.32 -1.33
N ARG A 652 23.58 -20.24 -0.93
CA ARG A 652 23.75 -18.94 -1.55
C ARG A 652 24.55 -18.03 -0.63
N VAL A 653 25.45 -17.24 -1.20
CA VAL A 653 26.26 -16.24 -0.49
C VAL A 653 25.98 -14.89 -1.13
N ALA A 654 25.59 -13.90 -0.34
CA ALA A 654 25.33 -12.54 -0.80
C ALA A 654 26.21 -11.54 -0.06
N ASN A 655 27.00 -10.74 -0.80
CA ASN A 655 27.77 -9.63 -0.26
C ASN A 655 27.11 -8.32 -0.69
N THR A 656 26.65 -7.55 0.26
CA THR A 656 25.94 -6.27 0.06
C THR A 656 26.82 -5.12 0.52
N LYS A 657 27.04 -4.15 -0.38
CA LYS A 657 27.56 -2.82 -0.02
C LYS A 657 26.44 -1.82 -0.18
N GLN A 658 26.10 -1.20 0.91
CA GLN A 658 25.08 -0.18 1.02
C GLN A 658 25.76 1.15 1.29
N SER A 659 25.32 2.22 0.62
CA SER A 659 25.78 3.59 0.88
C SER A 659 24.62 4.56 0.69
N GLY A 660 24.62 5.62 1.47
CA GLY A 660 23.59 6.65 1.40
C GLY A 660 24.13 8.02 1.76
N ILE A 661 23.58 9.03 1.12
CA ILE A 661 23.78 10.44 1.46
C ILE A 661 22.44 10.94 1.99
N THR A 662 22.42 11.37 3.22
CA THR A 662 21.26 12.01 3.87
C THR A 662 21.70 13.37 4.41
N SER A 663 20.80 14.11 5.02
CA SER A 663 21.15 15.37 5.67
C SER A 663 20.85 15.32 7.16
N ASP A 664 21.78 15.88 7.96
CA ASP A 664 21.50 16.31 9.33
C ASP A 664 20.89 17.70 9.27
N ARG A 665 19.67 17.82 9.75
CA ARG A 665 19.01 19.10 9.95
C ARG A 665 19.11 19.50 11.40
N LEU A 666 19.81 20.58 11.67
CA LEU A 666 19.82 21.24 12.97
C LEU A 666 18.88 22.44 12.91
N GLN A 667 17.90 22.45 13.78
CA GLN A 667 16.96 23.56 13.90
C GLN A 667 17.03 24.11 15.32
N TYR A 668 17.37 25.37 15.42
CA TYR A 668 17.33 26.11 16.68
C TYR A 668 16.01 26.86 16.73
N LEU A 669 15.14 26.49 17.66
CA LEU A 669 13.94 27.26 17.97
C LEU A 669 14.33 28.32 18.99
N ASN A 670 14.79 29.47 18.50
CA ASN A 670 15.01 30.64 19.31
C ASN A 670 13.74 31.47 19.40
N ASP A 671 13.35 31.83 20.61
CA ASP A 671 12.19 32.67 20.84
C ASP A 671 12.55 34.11 20.55
N TYR A 672 12.05 34.59 19.42
CA TYR A 672 12.16 36.01 19.10
C TYR A 672 10.83 36.69 19.40
N CYS A 673 10.84 37.58 20.38
CA CYS A 673 9.72 38.47 20.66
C CYS A 673 9.91 39.82 19.95
N VAL A 674 8.89 40.23 19.21
CA VAL A 674 8.82 41.56 18.59
C VAL A 674 7.78 42.45 19.28
N ASP A 675 8.07 43.73 19.44
CA ASP A 675 7.13 44.72 19.98
C ASP A 675 6.00 45.02 18.97
N GLY A 676 4.96 44.18 18.96
CA GLY A 676 3.80 44.34 18.08
C GLY A 676 4.05 44.00 16.61
N PRO A 677 3.03 44.02 15.74
CA PRO A 677 3.17 43.74 14.33
C PRO A 677 4.18 44.73 13.65
N GLY A 678 5.35 44.21 13.25
CA GLY A 678 6.40 44.98 12.57
C GLY A 678 7.36 45.76 13.47
N GLY A 679 7.40 45.49 14.79
CA GLY A 679 8.37 46.10 15.72
C GLY A 679 9.77 45.50 15.59
N PRO A 680 10.81 46.20 16.10
CA PRO A 680 12.18 45.68 16.05
C PRO A 680 12.33 44.48 17.00
N PHE A 681 13.18 43.56 16.59
CA PHE A 681 13.60 42.40 17.36
C PHE A 681 14.35 42.77 18.65
N ASP A 682 13.99 42.22 19.79
CA ASP A 682 14.67 42.34 21.07
C ASP A 682 15.02 40.97 21.64
N PRO A 683 16.29 40.53 21.56
CA PRO A 683 16.73 39.23 22.04
C PRO A 683 16.71 39.09 23.56
N ASP A 684 16.65 40.18 24.30
CA ASP A 684 16.75 40.22 25.77
C ASP A 684 15.35 40.36 26.43
N ARG A 685 14.28 40.40 25.66
CA ARG A 685 12.95 40.61 26.19
C ARG A 685 12.26 39.30 26.60
N PRO A 686 11.97 39.09 27.87
CA PRO A 686 11.18 37.97 28.30
C PRO A 686 9.73 38.06 27.77
N ILE A 687 9.13 36.95 27.42
CA ILE A 687 7.71 36.81 27.00
C ILE A 687 6.85 37.38 28.13
N GLY A 688 6.11 38.46 27.84
CA GLY A 688 5.20 39.06 28.83
C GLY A 688 3.97 38.18 29.08
N PRO A 689 3.26 38.35 30.19
CA PRO A 689 2.04 37.61 30.50
C PRO A 689 0.88 37.89 29.54
N ASP A 690 1.02 38.78 28.62
CA ASP A 690 0.05 39.21 27.63
C ASP A 690 0.21 38.54 26.25
N GLY A 691 1.15 37.65 26.09
CA GLY A 691 1.21 36.72 24.94
C GLY A 691 1.51 37.32 23.56
N ASN A 692 1.95 38.59 23.50
CA ASN A 692 2.21 39.30 22.23
C ASN A 692 3.60 39.04 21.63
N CYS A 693 4.00 37.78 21.51
CA CYS A 693 5.19 37.40 20.76
C CYS A 693 4.81 36.89 19.38
N GLN A 694 5.26 37.55 18.33
CA GLN A 694 5.22 37.01 16.97
C GLN A 694 6.41 36.07 16.76
N VAL A 695 6.15 34.83 16.50
CA VAL A 695 7.16 33.87 16.04
C VAL A 695 7.52 34.22 14.61
N LEU A 696 8.79 34.55 14.34
CA LEU A 696 9.23 34.82 12.97
C LEU A 696 9.00 33.57 12.09
N PRO A 697 8.65 33.77 10.80
CA PRO A 697 8.60 32.67 9.82
C PRO A 697 9.90 31.87 9.82
N LEU A 698 9.80 30.55 9.61
CA LEU A 698 10.94 29.62 9.65
C LEU A 698 12.12 30.01 8.75
N ASP A 699 11.83 30.68 7.64
CA ASP A 699 12.78 31.18 6.64
C ASP A 699 13.53 32.46 7.07
N GLN A 700 13.06 33.13 8.11
CA GLN A 700 13.73 34.30 8.72
C GLN A 700 14.57 33.92 9.96
N ARG A 701 14.58 32.64 10.34
CA ARG A 701 15.44 32.12 11.40
C ARG A 701 16.73 31.62 10.74
N GLU A 702 17.82 32.32 10.90
CA GLU A 702 19.16 31.98 10.33
C GLU A 702 19.72 30.63 10.81
N ASP A 703 18.93 29.82 11.54
CA ASP A 703 19.43 28.74 12.39
C ASP A 703 19.05 27.33 11.90
N ILE A 704 18.68 27.16 10.61
CA ILE A 704 18.54 25.84 10.02
C ILE A 704 19.82 25.49 9.27
N VAL A 705 20.58 24.56 9.81
CA VAL A 705 21.80 24.03 9.18
C VAL A 705 21.53 22.64 8.66
N ASN A 706 21.67 22.44 7.35
CA ASN A 706 21.62 21.12 6.72
C ASN A 706 23.04 20.70 6.36
N THR A 707 23.51 19.58 6.94
CA THR A 707 24.84 19.04 6.68
C THR A 707 24.71 17.68 6.01
N PRO A 708 25.25 17.47 4.80
CA PRO A 708 25.24 16.15 4.17
C PRO A 708 26.04 15.13 5.00
N ILE A 709 25.50 13.92 5.14
CA ILE A 709 26.15 12.81 5.79
C ILE A 709 26.28 11.66 4.80
N ASP A 710 27.49 11.20 4.59
CA ASP A 710 27.80 10.01 3.79
C ASP A 710 27.98 8.82 4.74
N GLN A 711 27.20 7.77 4.53
CA GLN A 711 27.24 6.55 5.33
C GLN A 711 27.38 5.34 4.43
N SER A 712 28.18 4.36 4.84
CA SER A 712 28.30 3.14 4.10
C SER A 712 28.50 1.93 5.00
N LYS A 713 27.90 0.80 4.63
CA LYS A 713 28.02 -0.49 5.32
C LYS A 713 28.21 -1.62 4.33
N THR A 714 29.05 -2.58 4.69
CA THR A 714 29.23 -3.81 3.90
C THR A 714 29.04 -5.02 4.81
N TYR A 715 28.28 -6.00 4.32
CA TYR A 715 28.04 -7.25 5.05
C TYR A 715 27.89 -8.43 4.09
N THR A 716 28.03 -9.64 4.63
CA THR A 716 27.93 -10.88 3.85
C THR A 716 27.03 -11.87 4.57
N ASP A 717 26.07 -12.42 3.84
CA ASP A 717 25.11 -13.39 4.33
C ASP A 717 25.35 -14.76 3.69
N PHE A 718 25.22 -15.82 4.52
CA PHE A 718 25.26 -17.21 4.11
C PHE A 718 23.87 -17.83 4.28
N LEU A 719 23.30 -18.31 3.20
CA LEU A 719 21.91 -18.72 3.08
C LEU A 719 21.83 -20.19 2.61
N PRO A 720 22.00 -21.16 3.53
CA PRO A 720 21.80 -22.57 3.21
C PRO A 720 20.30 -22.86 3.04
N SER A 721 19.97 -23.78 2.11
CA SER A 721 18.64 -24.30 1.88
C SER A 721 18.67 -25.80 1.57
N ALA A 722 17.62 -26.50 1.97
CA ALA A 722 17.40 -27.89 1.61
C ALA A 722 15.90 -28.15 1.52
N ASN A 723 15.49 -28.78 0.42
CA ASN A 723 14.12 -29.22 0.17
C ASN A 723 14.14 -30.70 -0.18
N ALA A 724 13.14 -31.46 0.27
CA ALA A 724 13.02 -32.88 0.01
C ALA A 724 11.56 -33.29 -0.16
N VAL A 725 11.29 -34.12 -1.15
CA VAL A 725 10.00 -34.73 -1.43
C VAL A 725 10.18 -36.25 -1.41
N TYR A 726 9.32 -36.92 -0.68
CA TYR A 726 9.25 -38.40 -0.64
C TYR A 726 7.86 -38.86 -1.02
N GLU A 727 7.78 -39.64 -2.09
CA GLU A 727 6.56 -40.25 -2.57
C GLU A 727 6.29 -41.57 -1.83
N ILE A 728 5.34 -41.55 -0.91
CA ILE A 728 4.89 -42.78 -0.21
C ILE A 728 4.28 -43.73 -1.23
N ASN A 729 3.46 -43.21 -2.13
CA ASN A 729 2.94 -43.87 -3.33
C ASN A 729 2.64 -42.80 -4.39
N PRO A 730 2.29 -43.14 -5.63
CA PRO A 730 2.05 -42.16 -6.71
C PRO A 730 1.01 -41.06 -6.41
N GLU A 731 0.14 -41.26 -5.43
CA GLU A 731 -0.90 -40.31 -5.06
C GLU A 731 -0.54 -39.51 -3.79
N LEU A 732 0.37 -39.99 -2.96
CA LEU A 732 0.63 -39.45 -1.63
C LEU A 732 2.10 -39.15 -1.45
N LEU A 733 2.43 -37.86 -1.23
CA LEU A 733 3.76 -37.42 -0.96
C LEU A 733 3.89 -36.64 0.35
N VAL A 734 5.10 -36.64 0.89
CA VAL A 734 5.52 -35.82 2.04
C VAL A 734 6.65 -34.90 1.57
N ARG A 735 6.54 -33.65 1.93
CA ARG A 735 7.50 -32.61 1.57
C ARG A 735 8.09 -31.98 2.84
N GLY A 736 9.41 -31.74 2.87
CA GLY A 736 10.09 -31.07 3.97
C GLY A 736 11.07 -30.04 3.47
N ALA A 737 11.19 -28.90 4.17
CA ALA A 737 12.16 -27.88 3.84
C ALA A 737 12.78 -27.26 5.10
N VAL A 738 14.06 -26.87 4.98
CA VAL A 738 14.75 -26.06 5.97
C VAL A 738 15.66 -25.06 5.26
N ALA A 739 15.60 -23.80 5.66
CA ALA A 739 16.41 -22.77 5.05
C ALA A 739 16.69 -21.58 5.98
N LYS A 740 17.77 -20.87 5.68
CA LYS A 740 18.02 -19.53 6.21
C LYS A 740 17.76 -18.50 5.13
N VAL A 741 16.92 -17.51 5.44
CA VAL A 741 16.51 -16.43 4.54
C VAL A 741 16.82 -15.07 5.15
N ILE A 742 16.90 -14.04 4.32
CA ILE A 742 17.07 -12.64 4.73
C ILE A 742 16.09 -11.72 4.00
N ALA A 743 15.79 -10.58 4.63
CA ALA A 743 15.22 -9.42 3.96
C ALA A 743 15.92 -8.15 4.45
N ARG A 744 16.15 -7.20 3.54
CA ARG A 744 16.85 -5.95 3.89
C ARG A 744 15.86 -4.95 4.50
N PRO A 745 16.32 -4.05 5.41
CA PRO A 745 15.50 -2.99 5.97
C PRO A 745 14.88 -2.09 4.89
N SER A 746 13.81 -1.36 5.22
CA SER A 746 13.22 -0.42 4.27
C SER A 746 14.21 0.68 3.89
N PHE A 747 14.02 1.31 2.74
CA PHE A 747 14.91 2.39 2.32
C PHE A 747 14.75 3.63 3.19
N SER A 748 13.54 3.91 3.69
CA SER A 748 13.28 4.99 4.64
C SER A 748 13.97 4.77 5.98
N ASP A 749 14.01 3.52 6.48
CA ASP A 749 14.71 3.21 7.74
C ASP A 749 16.23 3.43 7.61
N LEU A 750 16.78 3.19 6.43
CA LEU A 750 18.22 3.33 6.15
C LEU A 750 18.63 4.76 5.85
N GLY A 751 17.85 5.46 4.99
CA GLY A 751 18.14 6.80 4.48
C GLY A 751 17.35 7.90 5.17
N GLY A 752 16.53 7.55 6.15
CA GLY A 752 15.69 8.50 6.86
C GLY A 752 16.48 9.69 7.38
N GLN A 753 15.96 10.86 7.11
CA GLN A 753 16.49 12.12 7.57
C GLN A 753 16.78 12.09 9.08
N ARG A 754 17.90 12.69 9.49
CA ARG A 754 18.13 13.04 10.88
C ARG A 754 17.72 14.51 11.09
N SER A 755 16.79 14.73 11.99
CA SER A 755 16.33 16.06 12.37
C SER A 755 16.53 16.25 13.87
N LEU A 756 17.26 17.27 14.26
CA LEU A 756 17.50 17.65 15.63
C LEU A 756 16.98 19.07 15.83
N THR A 757 16.15 19.25 16.85
CA THR A 757 15.56 20.52 17.21
C THR A 757 16.01 20.90 18.60
N PHE A 758 16.59 22.08 18.75
CA PHE A 758 16.88 22.67 20.04
C PHE A 758 15.71 23.58 20.47
N ARG A 759 15.23 23.40 21.66
CA ARG A 759 14.26 24.29 22.31
C ARG A 759 14.93 24.99 23.49
N SER A 760 14.88 26.34 23.51
CA SER A 760 15.40 27.10 24.63
C SER A 760 14.41 27.14 25.81
N ASP A 761 14.93 27.45 27.04
CA ASP A 761 14.11 27.59 28.25
C ASP A 761 13.03 28.68 28.19
N ALA A 762 13.13 29.60 27.24
CA ALA A 762 12.19 30.70 27.06
C ALA A 762 10.81 30.25 26.51
N TYR A 763 10.70 29.04 25.95
CA TYR A 763 9.41 28.42 25.61
C TYR A 763 8.58 28.01 26.84
N ALA A 764 8.72 28.72 27.94
CA ALA A 764 7.99 28.47 29.21
C ALA A 764 6.44 28.53 29.06
N PHE A 765 5.94 29.14 27.99
CA PHE A 765 4.50 29.16 27.69
C PHE A 765 3.98 27.78 27.22
N ASP A 766 4.84 26.99 26.59
CA ASP A 766 4.51 25.62 26.16
C ASP A 766 4.77 24.54 27.21
N ARG A 767 5.37 24.86 28.34
CA ARG A 767 5.62 23.90 29.44
C ARG A 767 4.33 23.20 29.91
N ALA A 768 3.22 23.94 29.94
CA ALA A 768 1.92 23.39 30.31
C ALA A 768 1.32 22.50 29.20
N GLN A 769 1.75 22.68 27.96
CA GLN A 769 1.19 22.00 26.80
C GLN A 769 2.03 20.81 26.31
N PHE A 770 3.37 20.82 26.49
CA PHE A 770 4.28 19.82 25.93
C PHE A 770 5.29 19.18 26.93
N GLY A 771 5.18 19.48 28.23
CA GLY A 771 6.11 18.94 29.26
C GLY A 771 7.45 19.69 29.36
N GLU A 772 8.30 19.30 30.35
CA GLU A 772 9.52 20.01 30.74
C GLU A 772 10.74 19.78 29.85
N PHE A 773 10.69 19.94 28.54
CA PHE A 773 11.89 19.73 27.72
C PHE A 773 12.45 21.02 27.11
N ALA A 774 13.33 21.70 27.86
CA ALA A 774 14.36 22.54 27.28
C ALA A 774 15.53 21.66 26.87
N GLY A 775 16.02 21.79 25.64
CA GLY A 775 17.16 21.04 25.16
C GLY A 775 16.95 20.47 23.74
N TRP A 776 17.75 19.49 23.42
CA TRP A 776 17.72 18.83 22.12
C TRP A 776 16.72 17.69 22.09
N SER A 777 15.90 17.65 21.06
CA SER A 777 15.05 16.51 20.71
C SER A 777 15.19 16.22 19.22
N GLY A 778 14.80 15.01 18.80
CA GLY A 778 14.88 14.72 17.38
C GLY A 778 14.66 13.26 17.02
N GLY A 779 15.09 12.90 15.83
CA GLY A 779 14.97 11.53 15.33
C GLY A 779 15.60 11.35 13.95
N GLY A 780 15.61 10.12 13.48
CA GLY A 780 16.09 9.80 12.15
C GLY A 780 16.26 8.31 11.88
N GLY A 781 16.51 7.98 10.63
CA GLY A 781 16.84 6.62 10.20
C GLY A 781 18.16 6.12 10.76
N ASN A 782 18.46 4.85 10.49
CA ASN A 782 19.66 4.19 10.98
C ASN A 782 20.31 3.38 9.84
N ALA A 783 21.40 3.90 9.31
CA ALA A 783 22.16 3.20 8.24
C ALA A 783 22.93 1.97 8.74
N ASP A 784 23.04 1.79 10.07
CA ASP A 784 23.71 0.64 10.68
C ASP A 784 22.78 -0.58 10.87
N LEU A 785 21.57 -0.53 10.36
CA LEU A 785 20.68 -1.66 10.40
C LEU A 785 21.25 -2.87 9.68
N LYS A 786 21.02 -4.05 10.24
CA LYS A 786 21.28 -5.34 9.63
C LYS A 786 20.03 -5.85 8.92
N PRO A 787 20.17 -6.72 7.91
CA PRO A 787 19.04 -7.44 7.37
C PRO A 787 18.31 -8.25 8.45
N PHE A 788 16.99 -8.34 8.33
CA PHE A 788 16.23 -9.38 9.01
C PHE A 788 16.75 -10.74 8.57
N SER A 789 16.90 -11.69 9.45
CA SER A 789 17.24 -13.05 9.08
C SER A 789 16.25 -14.03 9.72
N ALA A 790 15.94 -15.12 9.04
CA ALA A 790 15.07 -16.13 9.61
C ALA A 790 15.53 -17.53 9.27
N TRP A 791 15.46 -18.44 10.25
CA TRP A 791 15.42 -19.87 9.99
C TRP A 791 13.97 -20.28 9.79
N GLN A 792 13.71 -20.99 8.71
CA GLN A 792 12.40 -21.52 8.41
C GLN A 792 12.41 -23.05 8.29
N TYR A 793 11.30 -23.65 8.69
CA TYR A 793 11.06 -25.07 8.71
C TYR A 793 9.66 -25.33 8.20
N ASP A 794 9.54 -26.21 7.21
CA ASP A 794 8.27 -26.58 6.58
C ASP A 794 8.16 -28.11 6.53
N LEU A 795 6.95 -28.62 6.81
CA LEU A 795 6.61 -30.02 6.68
C LEU A 795 5.18 -30.16 6.13
N GLY A 796 5.03 -30.82 4.99
CA GLY A 796 3.74 -30.99 4.33
C GLY A 796 3.43 -32.43 3.97
N ILE A 797 2.15 -32.74 3.88
CA ILE A 797 1.61 -33.99 3.32
C ILE A 797 0.55 -33.63 2.30
N GLU A 798 0.62 -34.27 1.12
CA GLU A 798 -0.23 -33.95 -0.03
C GLU A 798 -0.73 -35.26 -0.64
N TRP A 799 -2.06 -35.35 -0.83
CA TRP A 799 -2.72 -36.49 -1.43
C TRP A 799 -3.41 -36.10 -2.74
N TYR A 800 -2.82 -36.49 -3.84
CA TYR A 800 -3.27 -36.26 -5.22
C TYR A 800 -4.09 -37.48 -5.68
N PHE A 801 -5.35 -37.56 -5.30
CA PHE A 801 -6.19 -38.72 -5.48
C PHE A 801 -6.80 -38.88 -6.87
N GLN A 802 -6.79 -37.82 -7.68
CA GLN A 802 -7.11 -37.83 -9.13
C GLN A 802 -6.59 -36.57 -9.80
N PRO A 803 -6.48 -36.51 -11.17
CA PRO A 803 -6.11 -35.28 -11.90
C PRO A 803 -6.96 -34.08 -11.45
N GLY A 804 -6.33 -32.92 -11.28
CA GLY A 804 -7.00 -31.69 -10.81
C GLY A 804 -7.51 -31.74 -9.37
N SER A 805 -7.13 -32.74 -8.56
CA SER A 805 -7.65 -32.89 -7.19
C SER A 805 -6.55 -33.22 -6.18
N VAL A 806 -6.55 -32.45 -5.07
CA VAL A 806 -5.59 -32.58 -3.98
C VAL A 806 -6.25 -32.29 -2.63
N VAL A 807 -5.77 -32.96 -1.59
CA VAL A 807 -5.95 -32.58 -0.19
C VAL A 807 -4.57 -32.49 0.44
N GLY A 808 -4.26 -31.38 1.10
CA GLY A 808 -2.95 -31.20 1.71
C GLY A 808 -3.00 -30.42 3.02
N ALA A 809 -1.94 -30.64 3.81
CA ALA A 809 -1.68 -29.95 5.06
C ALA A 809 -0.20 -29.60 5.15
N THR A 810 0.12 -28.38 5.53
CA THR A 810 1.50 -27.90 5.74
C THR A 810 1.62 -27.28 7.12
N LEU A 811 2.63 -27.71 7.86
CA LEU A 811 3.09 -27.07 9.10
C LEU A 811 4.28 -26.19 8.75
N PHE A 812 4.31 -24.97 9.25
CA PHE A 812 5.43 -24.05 9.04
C PHE A 812 5.84 -23.38 10.34
N ARG A 813 7.13 -23.02 10.39
CA ARG A 813 7.71 -22.19 11.46
C ARG A 813 8.84 -21.34 10.92
N LYS A 814 8.84 -20.07 11.29
CA LYS A 814 9.91 -19.11 10.99
C LYS A 814 10.37 -18.44 12.29
N ASP A 815 11.64 -18.63 12.62
CA ASP A 815 12.30 -17.96 13.73
C ASP A 815 13.07 -16.76 13.18
N VAL A 816 12.50 -15.55 13.33
CA VAL A 816 13.02 -14.29 12.78
C VAL A 816 13.92 -13.62 13.80
N SER A 817 15.10 -13.19 13.38
CA SER A 817 16.07 -12.44 14.18
C SER A 817 16.35 -11.08 13.54
N ASP A 818 16.91 -10.16 14.34
CA ASP A 818 17.27 -8.79 13.91
C ASP A 818 16.04 -8.00 13.39
N PHE A 819 14.84 -8.22 13.98
CA PHE A 819 13.65 -7.49 13.60
C PHE A 819 13.82 -5.99 13.87
N VAL A 820 13.55 -5.13 12.86
CA VAL A 820 13.68 -3.67 13.02
C VAL A 820 12.45 -3.14 13.72
N VAL A 821 12.69 -2.40 14.78
CA VAL A 821 11.65 -1.80 15.63
C VAL A 821 11.90 -0.31 15.83
N PRO A 822 10.85 0.52 15.90
CA PRO A 822 10.98 1.90 16.30
C PRO A 822 11.34 1.99 17.79
N LEU A 823 12.25 2.89 18.12
CA LEU A 823 12.69 3.16 19.48
C LEU A 823 12.70 4.65 19.75
N VAL A 824 12.44 5.01 21.00
CA VAL A 824 12.64 6.35 21.54
C VAL A 824 13.68 6.22 22.64
N LEU A 825 14.79 6.91 22.50
CA LEU A 825 15.96 6.80 23.33
C LEU A 825 16.48 8.18 23.74
N ASP A 826 17.23 8.21 24.83
CA ASP A 826 18.09 9.34 25.16
C ASP A 826 19.50 9.04 24.62
N VAL A 827 20.03 9.92 23.78
CA VAL A 827 21.32 9.70 23.13
C VAL A 827 22.25 10.89 23.30
N GLU A 828 23.50 10.62 23.61
CA GLU A 828 24.55 11.62 23.53
C GLU A 828 25.14 11.67 22.11
N ARG A 829 25.18 12.87 21.53
CA ARG A 829 25.77 13.08 20.21
C ARG A 829 26.55 14.39 20.16
N GLU A 830 27.54 14.40 19.29
CA GLU A 830 28.25 15.62 18.93
C GLU A 830 27.39 16.43 17.96
N VAL A 831 27.02 17.63 18.37
CA VAL A 831 26.26 18.62 17.61
C VAL A 831 27.07 19.92 17.62
N ALA A 832 27.45 20.41 16.43
CA ALA A 832 28.25 21.63 16.26
C ALA A 832 29.56 21.67 17.10
N GLY A 833 30.18 20.50 17.36
CA GLY A 833 31.44 20.37 18.10
C GLY A 833 31.27 20.22 19.61
N GLU A 834 30.07 20.13 20.11
CA GLU A 834 29.76 19.86 21.53
C GLU A 834 28.97 18.56 21.68
N VAL A 835 29.27 17.78 22.72
CA VAL A 835 28.50 16.57 23.05
C VAL A 835 27.26 16.98 23.84
N VAL A 836 26.09 16.77 23.26
CA VAL A 836 24.80 17.14 23.85
C VAL A 836 23.92 15.90 24.04
N LEU A 837 23.08 15.92 25.05
CA LEU A 837 22.03 14.94 25.28
C LEU A 837 20.83 15.30 24.41
N ILE A 838 20.37 14.36 23.60
CA ILE A 838 19.17 14.48 22.77
C ILE A 838 18.08 13.63 23.39
N GLN A 839 16.97 14.25 23.76
CA GLN A 839 15.94 13.69 24.60
C GLN A 839 14.55 14.30 24.28
N PRO A 840 13.59 13.53 23.70
CA PRO A 840 13.73 12.18 23.18
C PRO A 840 14.38 12.14 21.76
N TYR A 841 15.02 11.02 21.44
CA TYR A 841 15.49 10.72 20.09
C TYR A 841 14.75 9.51 19.52
N SER A 842 13.93 9.74 18.51
CA SER A 842 13.18 8.68 17.84
C SER A 842 14.00 8.09 16.69
N THR A 843 14.20 6.78 16.69
CA THR A 843 14.98 6.07 15.67
C THR A 843 14.45 4.65 15.47
N VAL A 844 15.14 3.89 14.63
CA VAL A 844 14.90 2.46 14.41
C VAL A 844 16.15 1.66 14.72
N ALA A 845 15.99 0.48 15.28
CA ALA A 845 17.11 -0.41 15.57
C ALA A 845 16.74 -1.89 15.33
N ASN A 846 17.79 -2.73 15.13
CA ASN A 846 17.59 -4.18 15.20
C ASN A 846 17.40 -4.56 16.67
N GLY A 847 16.25 -5.08 17.01
CA GLY A 847 15.89 -5.37 18.40
C GLY A 847 15.52 -6.83 18.60
N SER A 848 14.26 -7.14 18.44
CA SER A 848 13.69 -8.38 18.94
C SER A 848 13.79 -9.54 17.99
N ASN A 849 13.57 -10.74 18.54
CA ASN A 849 13.25 -11.93 17.77
C ASN A 849 11.75 -12.07 17.64
N ALA A 850 11.30 -12.55 16.50
CA ALA A 850 9.89 -12.84 16.26
C ALA A 850 9.73 -14.30 15.81
N VAL A 851 8.57 -14.88 16.09
CA VAL A 851 8.21 -16.21 15.62
C VAL A 851 6.92 -16.10 14.84
N SER A 852 6.88 -16.72 13.64
CA SER A 852 5.66 -16.99 12.90
C SER A 852 5.54 -18.49 12.68
N GLN A 853 4.47 -19.12 13.16
CA GLN A 853 4.24 -20.56 13.02
C GLN A 853 2.76 -20.84 12.78
N GLY A 854 2.46 -21.96 12.11
CA GLY A 854 1.08 -22.27 11.86
C GLY A 854 0.85 -23.51 11.04
N VAL A 855 -0.41 -23.64 10.58
CA VAL A 855 -0.86 -24.72 9.71
C VAL A 855 -1.64 -24.16 8.52
N GLU A 856 -1.34 -24.68 7.35
CA GLU A 856 -2.09 -24.44 6.11
C GLU A 856 -2.81 -25.73 5.74
N LEU A 857 -4.13 -25.68 5.54
CA LEU A 857 -4.97 -26.76 5.07
C LEU A 857 -5.57 -26.36 3.75
N TYR A 858 -5.55 -27.25 2.77
CA TYR A 858 -6.15 -26.97 1.47
C TYR A 858 -6.73 -28.23 0.84
N ALA A 859 -7.81 -28.04 0.09
CA ALA A 859 -8.43 -29.08 -0.71
C ALA A 859 -8.94 -28.48 -2.01
N GLN A 860 -8.74 -29.20 -3.09
CA GLN A 860 -9.24 -28.89 -4.41
C GLN A 860 -9.81 -30.18 -5.02
N HIS A 861 -10.95 -30.05 -5.65
CA HIS A 861 -11.58 -31.20 -6.32
C HIS A 861 -12.35 -30.75 -7.55
N THR A 862 -12.12 -31.45 -8.67
CA THR A 862 -12.84 -31.25 -9.92
C THR A 862 -13.60 -32.50 -10.29
N LEU A 863 -14.88 -32.35 -10.61
CA LEU A 863 -15.76 -33.45 -11.02
C LEU A 863 -15.83 -33.54 -12.55
N PRO A 864 -16.00 -34.75 -13.12
CA PRO A 864 -16.02 -34.96 -14.57
C PRO A 864 -17.07 -34.13 -15.34
N PHE A 865 -18.18 -33.78 -14.67
CA PHE A 865 -19.26 -32.98 -15.28
C PHE A 865 -19.09 -31.46 -15.19
N GLY A 866 -17.87 -30.98 -14.81
CA GLY A 866 -17.52 -29.55 -14.83
C GLY A 866 -17.71 -28.82 -13.53
N LEU A 867 -18.28 -29.41 -12.48
CA LEU A 867 -18.33 -28.78 -11.16
C LEU A 867 -17.02 -28.99 -10.43
N GLY A 868 -16.53 -27.93 -9.77
CA GLY A 868 -15.35 -28.03 -8.93
C GLY A 868 -15.42 -27.09 -7.74
N ALA A 869 -14.55 -27.36 -6.76
CA ALA A 869 -14.43 -26.56 -5.56
C ALA A 869 -12.97 -26.49 -5.10
N GLN A 870 -12.60 -25.37 -4.53
CA GLN A 870 -11.33 -25.14 -3.85
C GLN A 870 -11.63 -24.55 -2.48
N VAL A 871 -10.89 -24.98 -1.46
CA VAL A 871 -10.94 -24.40 -0.13
C VAL A 871 -9.56 -24.42 0.47
N ASN A 872 -9.18 -23.34 1.11
CA ASN A 872 -8.00 -23.32 1.96
C ASN A 872 -8.30 -22.59 3.26
N PHE A 873 -7.57 -22.98 4.29
CA PHE A 873 -7.62 -22.39 5.61
C PHE A 873 -6.20 -22.32 6.17
N THR A 874 -5.84 -21.17 6.70
CA THR A 874 -4.57 -20.95 7.38
C THR A 874 -4.83 -20.47 8.79
N TYR A 875 -4.18 -21.13 9.74
CA TYR A 875 -4.02 -20.64 11.10
C TYR A 875 -2.57 -20.25 11.30
N ASN A 876 -2.33 -19.01 11.72
CA ASN A 876 -1.01 -18.43 11.93
C ASN A 876 -0.94 -17.85 13.34
N ASP A 877 0.04 -18.30 14.10
CA ASP A 877 0.37 -17.80 15.42
C ASP A 877 1.69 -17.04 15.36
N THR A 878 1.66 -15.76 15.70
CA THR A 878 2.83 -14.89 15.67
C THR A 878 3.08 -14.30 17.04
N SER A 879 4.34 -14.23 17.41
CA SER A 879 4.79 -13.59 18.64
C SER A 879 6.07 -12.81 18.40
N VAL A 880 6.23 -11.69 19.07
CA VAL A 880 7.45 -10.88 19.09
C VAL A 880 7.93 -10.84 20.53
N ALA A 881 9.22 -11.05 20.74
CA ALA A 881 9.84 -10.86 22.04
C ALA A 881 9.92 -9.36 22.35
N ASP A 882 9.94 -9.03 23.64
CA ASP A 882 10.13 -7.65 24.07
C ASP A 882 11.42 -7.07 23.51
N VAL A 883 11.36 -5.80 23.12
CA VAL A 883 12.55 -5.10 22.60
C VAL A 883 13.48 -4.81 23.77
N THR A 884 14.67 -5.42 23.74
CA THR A 884 15.68 -5.20 24.77
C THR A 884 16.88 -4.48 24.16
N LEU A 885 17.31 -3.39 24.75
CA LEU A 885 18.54 -2.70 24.46
C LEU A 885 19.42 -2.70 25.70
N ASP A 886 20.69 -3.16 25.58
CA ASP A 886 21.64 -3.29 26.67
C ASP A 886 21.11 -4.09 27.90
N GLY A 887 20.12 -4.98 27.65
CA GLY A 887 19.53 -5.84 28.69
C GLY A 887 18.32 -5.26 29.42
N GLU A 888 17.90 -4.05 29.05
CA GLU A 888 16.67 -3.42 29.53
C GLU A 888 15.57 -3.50 28.47
N THR A 889 14.32 -3.75 28.89
CA THR A 889 13.17 -3.74 27.97
C THR A 889 12.80 -2.30 27.68
N VAL A 890 13.00 -1.88 26.41
CA VAL A 890 12.74 -0.52 25.95
C VAL A 890 11.44 -0.38 25.14
N GLY A 891 10.73 -1.47 24.93
CA GLY A 891 9.44 -1.42 24.23
C GLY A 891 8.84 -2.80 23.99
N LYS A 892 7.55 -2.80 23.62
CA LYS A 892 6.84 -3.97 23.09
C LYS A 892 6.55 -3.71 21.62
N SER A 893 6.73 -4.72 20.78
CA SER A 893 6.40 -4.63 19.36
C SER A 893 5.40 -5.72 18.99
N ALA A 894 4.49 -5.41 18.08
CA ALA A 894 3.60 -6.38 17.47
C ALA A 894 4.10 -6.73 16.06
N LEU A 895 3.88 -7.95 15.63
CA LEU A 895 4.18 -8.35 14.25
C LEU A 895 3.09 -7.79 13.32
N VAL A 896 3.35 -6.59 12.79
CA VAL A 896 2.42 -5.84 11.93
C VAL A 896 2.12 -6.63 10.65
N GLY A 897 0.85 -6.62 10.21
CA GLY A 897 0.39 -7.34 9.03
C GLY A 897 0.04 -8.81 9.26
N SER A 898 0.16 -9.29 10.50
CA SER A 898 -0.17 -10.66 10.88
C SER A 898 -1.67 -10.83 11.12
N SER A 899 -2.27 -11.86 10.49
CA SER A 899 -3.64 -12.31 10.78
C SER A 899 -3.62 -13.73 11.29
N LYS A 900 -4.36 -14.02 12.37
CA LYS A 900 -4.42 -15.36 12.97
C LYS A 900 -5.12 -16.39 12.10
N THR A 901 -6.14 -15.97 11.34
CA THR A 901 -6.94 -16.88 10.54
C THR A 901 -7.19 -16.31 9.15
N GLN A 902 -7.13 -17.19 8.16
CA GLN A 902 -7.50 -16.89 6.79
C GLN A 902 -8.27 -18.07 6.21
N MET A 903 -9.29 -17.79 5.42
CA MET A 903 -10.07 -18.79 4.71
C MET A 903 -10.45 -18.28 3.33
N ASN A 904 -10.23 -19.11 2.32
CA ASN A 904 -10.72 -18.86 0.97
C ASN A 904 -11.47 -20.09 0.50
N ALA A 905 -12.63 -19.89 -0.11
CA ALA A 905 -13.44 -20.96 -0.67
C ALA A 905 -13.99 -20.50 -2.02
N SER A 906 -13.91 -21.34 -3.02
CA SER A 906 -14.54 -21.09 -4.31
C SER A 906 -15.23 -22.34 -4.82
N VAL A 907 -16.36 -22.13 -5.49
CA VAL A 907 -17.09 -23.15 -6.23
C VAL A 907 -17.24 -22.66 -7.65
N PHE A 908 -17.01 -23.54 -8.59
CA PHE A 908 -17.14 -23.21 -10.00
C PHE A 908 -17.86 -24.33 -10.78
N TYR A 909 -18.46 -23.93 -11.89
CA TYR A 909 -19.00 -24.82 -12.90
C TYR A 909 -18.49 -24.38 -14.26
N GLU A 910 -17.88 -25.29 -14.98
CA GLU A 910 -17.37 -25.08 -16.32
C GLU A 910 -17.81 -26.17 -17.29
N ASN A 911 -18.27 -25.75 -18.44
CA ASN A 911 -18.46 -26.59 -19.61
C ASN A 911 -17.90 -25.88 -20.85
N ASP A 912 -18.04 -26.47 -22.03
CA ASP A 912 -17.45 -25.96 -23.29
C ASP A 912 -17.72 -24.47 -23.56
N ARG A 913 -18.79 -23.89 -23.03
CA ARG A 913 -19.21 -22.52 -23.33
C ARG A 913 -19.41 -21.63 -22.12
N LEU A 914 -19.58 -22.20 -20.94
CA LEU A 914 -19.97 -21.42 -19.75
C LEU A 914 -19.04 -21.74 -18.60
N LEU A 915 -18.48 -20.68 -18.01
CA LEU A 915 -17.84 -20.70 -16.70
C LEU A 915 -18.65 -19.83 -15.74
N LEU A 916 -18.99 -20.40 -14.58
CA LEU A 916 -19.54 -19.67 -13.44
C LEU A 916 -18.68 -19.95 -12.23
N ARG A 917 -18.29 -18.92 -11.49
CA ARG A 917 -17.49 -19.06 -10.27
C ARG A 917 -18.01 -18.11 -9.19
N ALA A 918 -18.15 -18.62 -7.97
CA ALA A 918 -18.39 -17.85 -6.78
C ALA A 918 -17.23 -18.07 -5.79
N SER A 919 -16.68 -16.99 -5.25
CA SER A 919 -15.56 -17.04 -4.32
C SER A 919 -15.94 -16.32 -3.03
N TYR A 920 -15.56 -16.91 -1.89
CA TYR A 920 -15.66 -16.33 -0.57
C TYR A 920 -14.26 -16.22 0.02
N ASN A 921 -13.88 -15.03 0.42
CA ASN A 921 -12.60 -14.75 1.06
C ASN A 921 -12.85 -14.17 2.44
N ARG A 922 -12.19 -14.73 3.46
CA ARG A 922 -12.23 -14.23 4.83
C ARG A 922 -10.81 -14.09 5.37
N ARG A 923 -10.51 -12.90 5.86
CA ARG A 923 -9.32 -12.60 6.65
C ARG A 923 -9.76 -12.36 8.09
N GLY A 924 -9.10 -12.97 9.06
CA GLY A 924 -9.27 -12.66 10.46
C GLY A 924 -8.70 -11.26 10.80
N GLU A 925 -8.72 -10.93 12.08
CA GLU A 925 -8.11 -9.71 12.58
C GLU A 925 -6.63 -9.61 12.22
N VAL A 926 -6.16 -8.38 11.92
CA VAL A 926 -4.77 -8.08 11.56
C VAL A 926 -4.21 -7.03 12.51
N VAL A 927 -3.02 -7.27 13.03
CA VAL A 927 -2.28 -6.27 13.79
C VAL A 927 -1.75 -5.18 12.84
N GLY A 928 -2.22 -3.94 13.02
CA GLY A 928 -1.88 -2.80 12.16
C GLY A 928 -0.69 -1.96 12.62
N GLY A 929 -0.27 -2.10 13.89
CA GLY A 929 0.82 -1.33 14.49
C GLY A 929 0.47 -0.83 15.88
N LEU A 930 1.18 0.19 16.34
CA LEU A 930 0.97 0.85 17.63
C LEU A 930 0.48 2.29 17.41
N ALA A 931 -0.51 2.69 18.18
CA ALA A 931 -0.94 4.08 18.29
C ALA A 931 -1.31 4.37 19.75
N SER A 932 -0.91 5.53 20.27
CA SER A 932 -1.19 5.91 21.68
C SER A 932 -0.79 4.84 22.71
N GLY A 933 0.30 4.11 22.44
CA GLY A 933 0.77 3.02 23.31
C GLY A 933 0.01 1.69 23.19
N LEU A 934 -1.01 1.59 22.34
CA LEU A 934 -1.87 0.44 22.17
C LEU A 934 -1.78 -0.13 20.76
N ASN A 935 -2.08 -1.42 20.60
CA ASN A 935 -2.15 -2.04 19.29
C ASN A 935 -3.38 -1.53 18.52
N VAL A 936 -3.17 -1.19 17.26
CA VAL A 936 -4.24 -0.99 16.28
C VAL A 936 -4.53 -2.35 15.63
N TYR A 937 -5.79 -2.71 15.56
CA TYR A 937 -6.25 -3.91 14.87
C TYR A 937 -7.16 -3.53 13.70
N THR A 938 -6.97 -4.21 12.58
CA THR A 938 -7.96 -4.21 11.49
C THR A 938 -8.86 -5.41 11.69
N ASP A 939 -10.15 -5.19 11.74
CA ASP A 939 -11.18 -6.18 12.04
C ASP A 939 -11.24 -7.29 10.97
N PRO A 940 -11.87 -8.41 11.27
CA PRO A 940 -12.10 -9.45 10.28
C PRO A 940 -12.83 -8.90 9.05
N TYR A 941 -12.34 -9.26 7.87
CA TYR A 941 -12.89 -8.82 6.59
C TYR A 941 -13.39 -10.01 5.78
N GLU A 942 -14.59 -9.92 5.22
CA GLU A 942 -15.22 -10.97 4.43
C GLU A 942 -15.65 -10.40 3.07
N GLN A 943 -15.43 -11.12 2.00
CA GLN A 943 -15.80 -10.69 0.65
C GLN A 943 -16.34 -11.86 -0.16
N VAL A 944 -17.43 -11.60 -0.89
CA VAL A 944 -17.99 -12.53 -1.88
C VAL A 944 -17.86 -11.92 -3.26
N ASP A 945 -17.31 -12.69 -4.19
CA ASP A 945 -17.13 -12.33 -5.59
C ASP A 945 -17.80 -13.35 -6.50
N ILE A 946 -18.37 -12.88 -7.61
CA ILE A 946 -18.98 -13.73 -8.63
C ILE A 946 -18.36 -13.39 -9.97
N ASN A 947 -17.99 -14.42 -10.73
CA ASN A 947 -17.46 -14.30 -12.08
C ASN A 947 -18.24 -15.25 -13.01
N ALA A 948 -18.51 -14.77 -14.22
CA ALA A 948 -19.15 -15.53 -15.26
C ALA A 948 -18.49 -15.24 -16.61
N SER A 949 -18.31 -16.26 -17.45
CA SER A 949 -17.95 -16.08 -18.84
C SER A 949 -18.75 -17.04 -19.72
N TYR A 950 -19.16 -16.55 -20.88
CA TYR A 950 -19.95 -17.32 -21.85
C TYR A 950 -19.39 -17.13 -23.25
N GLU A 951 -19.06 -18.21 -23.91
CA GLU A 951 -18.63 -18.21 -25.29
C GLU A 951 -19.81 -17.99 -26.24
N LEU A 952 -19.83 -16.83 -26.88
CA LEU A 952 -20.88 -16.48 -27.85
C LEU A 952 -20.67 -17.16 -29.20
N PHE A 953 -19.44 -17.11 -29.67
CA PHE A 953 -18.95 -17.76 -30.90
C PHE A 953 -17.52 -18.22 -30.62
N ASP A 954 -16.98 -19.05 -31.51
CA ASP A 954 -15.61 -19.53 -31.41
C ASP A 954 -14.61 -18.36 -31.18
N GLY A 955 -13.94 -18.38 -30.05
CA GLY A 955 -13.02 -17.35 -29.60
C GLY A 955 -13.66 -16.07 -29.05
N LEU A 956 -14.96 -15.81 -29.20
CA LEU A 956 -15.62 -14.62 -28.65
C LEU A 956 -16.32 -14.88 -27.33
N MET A 957 -15.80 -14.33 -26.25
CA MET A 957 -16.28 -14.48 -24.90
C MET A 957 -17.03 -13.23 -24.41
N LEU A 958 -18.18 -13.41 -23.76
CA LEU A 958 -18.83 -12.42 -22.93
C LEU A 958 -18.42 -12.68 -21.47
N THR A 959 -17.89 -11.66 -20.80
CA THR A 959 -17.47 -11.76 -19.39
C THR A 959 -18.29 -10.83 -18.52
N ALA A 960 -18.62 -11.28 -17.32
CA ALA A 960 -19.27 -10.49 -16.29
C ALA A 960 -18.69 -10.85 -14.91
N SER A 961 -18.44 -9.84 -14.10
CA SER A 961 -17.94 -10.05 -12.72
C SER A 961 -18.54 -9.04 -11.77
N VAL A 962 -18.78 -9.46 -10.53
CA VAL A 962 -19.14 -8.57 -9.42
C VAL A 962 -18.18 -8.84 -8.28
N ILE A 963 -17.47 -7.80 -7.87
CA ILE A 963 -16.53 -7.83 -6.73
C ILE A 963 -17.20 -7.16 -5.54
N ASN A 964 -16.98 -7.73 -4.35
CA ASN A 964 -17.57 -7.29 -3.08
C ASN A 964 -19.11 -7.25 -3.13
N LEU A 965 -19.74 -8.36 -3.55
CA LEU A 965 -21.20 -8.46 -3.65
C LEU A 965 -21.91 -8.15 -2.32
N THR A 966 -21.28 -8.49 -1.20
CA THR A 966 -21.77 -8.29 0.17
C THR A 966 -21.69 -6.86 0.68
N LYS A 967 -20.97 -5.97 -0.03
CA LYS A 967 -20.70 -4.60 0.41
C LYS A 967 -19.94 -4.55 1.73
N SER A 968 -19.00 -5.44 1.91
CA SER A 968 -18.19 -5.49 3.13
C SER A 968 -17.38 -4.20 3.29
N GLN A 969 -17.29 -3.74 4.51
CA GLN A 969 -16.45 -2.62 4.91
C GLN A 969 -15.23 -3.13 5.69
N GLU A 970 -14.19 -2.31 5.73
CA GLU A 970 -13.02 -2.56 6.56
C GLU A 970 -13.04 -1.61 7.76
N SER A 971 -12.97 -2.16 8.97
CA SER A 971 -12.92 -1.38 10.20
C SER A 971 -11.64 -1.64 10.99
N GLN A 972 -11.32 -0.69 11.86
CA GLN A 972 -10.15 -0.73 12.74
C GLN A 972 -10.52 -0.27 14.13
N HIS A 973 -9.90 -0.88 15.11
CA HIS A 973 -10.00 -0.47 16.51
C HIS A 973 -8.62 -0.39 17.18
N LEU A 974 -8.57 0.31 18.29
CA LEU A 974 -7.39 0.45 19.16
C LEU A 974 -7.65 -0.29 20.47
N GLY A 975 -6.73 -1.10 20.93
CA GLY A 975 -6.88 -1.94 22.12
C GLY A 975 -7.31 -3.37 21.81
N ASN A 976 -7.69 -4.17 22.80
CA ASN A 976 -8.19 -5.53 22.60
C ASN A 976 -9.72 -5.57 22.53
N ASP A 977 -10.31 -6.75 22.26
CA ASP A 977 -11.78 -6.94 22.12
C ASP A 977 -12.60 -6.41 23.30
N THR A 978 -12.05 -6.34 24.51
CA THR A 978 -12.74 -5.86 25.71
C THR A 978 -12.54 -4.37 25.95
N ASP A 979 -11.63 -3.74 25.22
CA ASP A 979 -11.17 -2.36 25.38
C ASP A 979 -11.03 -1.69 23.98
N ALA A 980 -11.88 -2.07 23.07
CA ALA A 980 -11.83 -1.60 21.69
C ALA A 980 -12.30 -0.14 21.60
N ARG A 981 -11.43 0.71 21.02
CA ARG A 981 -11.72 2.09 20.68
C ARG A 981 -11.80 2.21 19.19
N PHE A 982 -12.89 2.74 18.68
CA PHE A 982 -13.08 2.94 17.25
C PHE A 982 -11.95 3.79 16.66
N VAL A 983 -11.32 3.30 15.58
CA VAL A 983 -10.28 4.03 14.84
C VAL A 983 -10.77 4.43 13.47
N ARG A 984 -11.30 3.49 12.69
CA ARG A 984 -11.69 3.74 11.31
C ARG A 984 -12.72 2.73 10.82
N ALA A 985 -13.59 3.18 9.91
CA ALA A 985 -14.40 2.33 9.06
C ALA A 985 -14.36 2.86 7.63
N ASN A 986 -14.06 1.98 6.66
CA ASN A 986 -13.96 2.29 5.25
C ASN A 986 -14.98 1.48 4.46
N TYR A 987 -15.80 2.14 3.67
CA TYR A 987 -16.79 1.55 2.78
C TYR A 987 -16.36 1.75 1.33
N PHE A 988 -16.12 0.66 0.59
CA PHE A 988 -15.61 0.68 -0.78
C PHE A 988 -16.69 0.47 -1.85
N GLY A 989 -17.89 0.01 -1.45
CA GLY A 989 -18.98 -0.35 -2.37
C GLY A 989 -18.70 -1.63 -3.18
N ARG A 990 -19.52 -1.83 -4.20
CA ARG A 990 -19.41 -2.95 -5.16
C ARG A 990 -18.88 -2.46 -6.49
N ARG A 991 -18.22 -3.37 -7.20
CA ARG A 991 -17.79 -3.15 -8.59
C ARG A 991 -18.33 -4.25 -9.49
N ALA A 992 -18.89 -3.83 -10.60
CA ALA A 992 -19.37 -4.73 -11.65
C ALA A 992 -18.57 -4.50 -12.93
N TYR A 993 -18.21 -5.57 -13.59
CA TYR A 993 -17.49 -5.59 -14.86
C TYR A 993 -18.32 -6.32 -15.89
N VAL A 994 -18.40 -5.78 -17.09
CA VAL A 994 -19.01 -6.46 -18.24
C VAL A 994 -18.16 -6.19 -19.46
N GLY A 995 -17.77 -7.23 -20.18
CA GLY A 995 -16.84 -7.11 -21.29
C GLY A 995 -17.00 -8.16 -22.34
N LEU A 996 -16.35 -7.91 -23.47
CA LEU A 996 -16.16 -8.85 -24.58
C LEU A 996 -14.66 -9.06 -24.75
N SER A 997 -14.24 -10.31 -24.94
CA SER A 997 -12.89 -10.69 -25.29
C SER A 997 -12.91 -11.62 -26.48
N TYR A 998 -12.04 -11.38 -27.44
CA TYR A 998 -11.87 -12.22 -28.61
C TYR A 998 -10.45 -12.78 -28.63
N ASN A 999 -10.34 -14.09 -28.64
CA ASN A 999 -9.09 -14.85 -28.72
C ASN A 999 -8.98 -15.47 -30.13
N PHE A 1000 -7.81 -15.48 -30.73
CA PHE A 1000 -7.57 -15.99 -32.08
C PHE A 1000 -6.19 -16.61 -32.23
#